data_c3dcb86f36f87d3d4398f33ea28f0b8e
#
_entry.id   c3dcb86f36f87d3d4398f33ea28f0b8e
#
_cell.length_a   1.000
_cell.length_b   1.000
_cell.length_c   1.000
_cell.angle_alpha   90.00
_cell.angle_beta   90.00
_cell.angle_gamma   90.00
#
_symmetry.space_group_name_H-M   'P 1'
#
loop_
_entity.id
_entity.type
_entity.pdbx_description
1 polymer ?
#
loop_
_entity_poly.entity_id
_entity_poly.type
_entity_poly.pdbx_seq_one_letter_code
_entity_poly.pdbx_strand_id
1 'polypeptide(L)'
;MASARHPQRSGWFSSVFSTPSLVALMVTLVSTTAWGQLPRTRLTSLTPPVGQVGVTVEVTVAGADLDEVGVMSFSHAGITAVQKTTESGGKKTPVANTFVVTIAKNVPAGLYDARVAGLFGASNPMTFAVTSREVVRESEGNNSFKEADEFALGKTVFGQVNGAADVDYLKFTGKQGQRVVVDCQASRVDSSLHAICEVFSRVDGRVRQLSFARRQVGHDPVSDITLPADGEYFIKIYDERFAGSVAHTYLLTAHTGPHIDFVKPAAGVPGTTGTFTLYGRNLPGGQPAGVVLDRRELQKLVVKIAVPKSTTDLSLSGIRVEPVSAGLDAFEYALKADNGVSNSVPIYFGTGAMAVEAEPNNTAEKAQKIQVPGDVTGALQNRGDEDIFEFSMKAGQVFWIEVFSQRIGAPADPYLIVDMVQVDKDGKEQAPKRMTAVDDNGTNLFANHFDTATVDPVFRLQSAGDATYRVTVRDRNFQSAGSSRHVYRLSIRPEERDFRVVVLPFGQNTGQNSNTAQNYGIALRKGENFLCRALAFRRDGFNAAIEVTAEGLPKGVVCHGTTIGVGQTSAPLVFTATEDAPEMTTAVRLVSKARLDDPAKVAAVDAAAKAVVAALATVPKTAAAIKPADDAAKKAQGLRTTAEKKYTADNKVSTDAAKAKVKSDKTAADTKKAADAAQVADTAAKKKAADTAKAAADTKKAADEAGKKLTAAQAAAKKAADDAAKKKAADAVKAATAVKAKADKAAADAAKAAADAKTAAAKAAKTAADTKKTAAAAAKAKVAADKKAADTAKVTAASKTAFDKTDAAFKAAQAKLMAAQKGRGRCQEEGCRDPGRFRRREEGSCRCCQATGSRGTRRHDRDQRGPEQFGRFTVGSYAGRFGHEGKGSLPGSDSRQRGPGRCQPAATDSGTGQVGQAERIQQQRHSDVGRTAQERAGRQQTDQ
;
A
#
# COMPACT_ATOMS: atom_id res chain seq x y z
N MET A 1 -37.57 -66.55 13.08
CA MET A 1 -38.86 -67.24 13.12
C MET A 1 -39.94 -66.33 12.64
N ALA A 2 -40.40 -66.69 11.54
CA ALA A 2 -41.76 -66.83 10.99
C ALA A 2 -42.57 -65.54 10.83
N SER A 3 -42.80 -65.12 9.57
CA SER A 3 -43.80 -65.57 8.60
C SER A 3 -45.21 -65.13 9.02
N ALA A 4 -46.00 -64.38 8.28
CA ALA A 4 -46.52 -64.53 6.95
C ALA A 4 -47.58 -63.46 6.59
N ARG A 5 -47.60 -63.03 5.30
CA ARG A 5 -48.69 -63.04 4.33
C ARG A 5 -49.85 -62.01 4.38
N HIS A 6 -50.02 -61.43 3.21
CA HIS A 6 -51.17 -60.76 2.58
C HIS A 6 -52.44 -61.59 2.67
N PRO A 7 -53.64 -60.97 2.44
CA PRO A 7 -54.07 -60.81 1.04
C PRO A 7 -54.88 -59.52 0.69
N GLN A 8 -54.91 -59.30 -0.62
CA GLN A 8 -55.69 -58.35 -1.39
C GLN A 8 -57.21 -58.42 -1.13
N ARG A 9 -57.93 -57.30 -1.32
CA ARG A 9 -59.16 -57.24 -2.07
C ARG A 9 -59.45 -55.80 -2.58
N SER A 10 -59.83 -55.76 -3.83
CA SER A 10 -60.36 -54.80 -4.73
C SER A 10 -61.67 -54.09 -4.28
N GLY A 11 -61.86 -52.84 -4.65
CA GLY A 11 -63.13 -52.16 -4.58
C GLY A 11 -63.06 -50.80 -5.27
N TRP A 12 -63.58 -50.71 -6.42
CA TRP A 12 -63.84 -49.53 -7.26
C TRP A 12 -64.72 -48.53 -6.53
N PHE A 13 -64.34 -47.22 -6.58
CA PHE A 13 -65.26 -46.10 -6.76
C PHE A 13 -64.55 -44.92 -7.46
N SER A 14 -64.92 -44.70 -8.65
CA SER A 14 -64.67 -43.52 -9.44
C SER A 14 -65.53 -42.35 -8.96
N SER A 15 -64.97 -41.23 -8.55
CA SER A 15 -65.66 -39.95 -8.60
C SER A 15 -64.68 -38.84 -9.08
N VAL A 16 -65.07 -38.26 -10.15
CA VAL A 16 -64.61 -37.14 -10.91
C VAL A 16 -64.36 -35.94 -9.98
N PHE A 17 -63.09 -35.49 -9.77
CA PHE A 17 -62.77 -34.13 -9.37
C PHE A 17 -61.87 -33.48 -10.44
N SER A 18 -62.46 -32.43 -11.02
CA SER A 18 -61.87 -31.66 -12.08
C SER A 18 -60.53 -31.03 -11.70
N THR A 19 -59.51 -31.21 -12.51
CA THR A 19 -58.12 -30.79 -12.43
C THR A 19 -57.82 -29.27 -12.43
N PRO A 20 -58.75 -28.29 -12.50
CA PRO A 20 -58.39 -26.88 -12.40
C PRO A 20 -58.24 -26.33 -10.99
N SER A 21 -58.86 -26.96 -9.97
CA SER A 21 -58.85 -26.40 -8.61
C SER A 21 -57.57 -26.72 -7.81
N LEU A 22 -56.90 -27.83 -8.13
CA LEU A 22 -55.59 -28.18 -7.47
C LEU A 22 -54.42 -27.38 -8.01
N VAL A 23 -54.45 -27.01 -9.29
CA VAL A 23 -53.40 -26.14 -9.88
C VAL A 23 -53.57 -24.70 -9.40
N ALA A 24 -54.78 -24.21 -9.20
CA ALA A 24 -55.01 -22.87 -8.64
C ALA A 24 -54.61 -22.81 -7.17
N LEU A 25 -54.76 -23.87 -6.38
CA LEU A 25 -54.30 -23.93 -4.97
C LEU A 25 -52.77 -24.10 -4.86
N MET A 26 -52.10 -24.80 -5.77
CA MET A 26 -50.65 -24.88 -5.83
C MET A 26 -50.01 -23.58 -6.32
N VAL A 27 -50.64 -22.86 -7.23
CA VAL A 27 -50.14 -21.54 -7.68
C VAL A 27 -50.31 -20.48 -6.61
N THR A 28 -51.34 -20.55 -5.77
CA THR A 28 -51.54 -19.63 -4.62
C THR A 28 -50.67 -19.97 -3.42
N LEU A 29 -50.20 -21.22 -3.26
CA LEU A 29 -49.27 -21.61 -2.19
C LEU A 29 -47.77 -21.35 -2.51
N VAL A 30 -47.42 -21.17 -3.79
CA VAL A 30 -46.05 -20.83 -4.20
C VAL A 30 -45.79 -19.31 -4.21
N SER A 31 -46.81 -18.50 -4.11
CA SER A 31 -46.69 -17.03 -4.16
C SER A 31 -46.56 -16.33 -2.82
N THR A 32 -46.30 -17.03 -1.70
CA THR A 32 -46.26 -16.39 -0.37
C THR A 32 -44.93 -16.49 0.38
N THR A 33 -43.83 -16.71 -0.29
CA THR A 33 -42.50 -16.55 0.37
C THR A 33 -41.50 -15.79 -0.47
N ALA A 34 -41.94 -14.82 -1.24
CA ALA A 34 -41.07 -13.73 -1.62
C ALA A 34 -40.94 -12.82 -0.38
N TRP A 35 -40.06 -13.15 0.51
CA TRP A 35 -39.57 -12.24 1.52
C TRP A 35 -38.86 -11.15 0.73
N GLY A 36 -39.59 -10.05 0.47
CA GLY A 36 -39.01 -8.87 -0.18
C GLY A 36 -37.89 -8.34 0.71
N GLN A 37 -36.64 -8.71 0.40
CA GLN A 37 -35.52 -8.02 0.99
C GLN A 37 -35.51 -6.61 0.43
N LEU A 38 -35.42 -5.66 1.35
CA LEU A 38 -35.19 -4.28 0.94
C LEU A 38 -33.86 -4.21 0.17
N PRO A 39 -33.84 -3.54 -0.98
CA PRO A 39 -32.62 -3.30 -1.72
C PRO A 39 -31.54 -2.68 -0.81
N ARG A 40 -30.28 -2.98 -1.09
CA ARG A 40 -29.14 -2.44 -0.34
C ARG A 40 -28.04 -2.06 -1.30
N THR A 41 -27.59 -0.83 -1.20
CA THR A 41 -26.48 -0.32 -1.99
C THR A 41 -25.24 -1.20 -1.82
N ARG A 42 -24.72 -1.74 -2.92
CA ARG A 42 -23.54 -2.60 -2.92
C ARG A 42 -22.59 -2.23 -4.05
N LEU A 43 -21.33 -1.94 -3.72
CA LEU A 43 -20.25 -1.75 -4.68
C LEU A 43 -19.64 -3.10 -5.07
N THR A 44 -19.30 -3.22 -6.35
CA THR A 44 -18.54 -4.34 -6.91
C THR A 44 -17.25 -3.89 -7.61
N SER A 45 -17.18 -2.64 -8.06
CA SER A 45 -15.94 -2.06 -8.63
C SER A 45 -15.89 -0.55 -8.51
N LEU A 46 -14.66 -0.04 -8.51
CA LEU A 46 -14.27 1.35 -8.71
C LEU A 46 -13.41 1.42 -9.97
N THR A 47 -13.65 2.37 -10.85
CA THR A 47 -12.89 2.52 -12.10
C THR A 47 -12.51 3.99 -12.32
N PRO A 48 -11.24 4.39 -12.20
CA PRO A 48 -10.13 3.63 -11.64
C PRO A 48 -10.21 3.50 -10.10
N PRO A 49 -9.64 2.44 -9.48
CA PRO A 49 -9.55 2.30 -8.03
C PRO A 49 -8.32 3.03 -7.46
N VAL A 50 -7.80 4.03 -8.15
CA VAL A 50 -6.55 4.72 -7.79
C VAL A 50 -6.58 6.17 -8.18
N GLY A 51 -5.89 7.00 -7.37
CA GLY A 51 -5.61 8.38 -7.69
C GLY A 51 -4.22 8.81 -7.21
N GLN A 52 -3.67 9.85 -7.86
CA GLN A 52 -2.38 10.43 -7.49
C GLN A 52 -2.58 11.51 -6.43
N VAL A 53 -1.67 11.56 -5.45
CA VAL A 53 -1.61 12.61 -4.43
C VAL A 53 -1.61 14.00 -5.06
N GLY A 54 -2.52 14.86 -4.60
CA GLY A 54 -2.65 16.25 -5.09
C GLY A 54 -3.32 16.40 -6.44
N VAL A 55 -3.94 15.34 -6.98
CA VAL A 55 -4.61 15.32 -8.29
C VAL A 55 -6.09 15.01 -8.10
N THR A 56 -6.90 15.47 -9.05
CA THR A 56 -8.32 15.15 -9.16
C THR A 56 -8.50 14.08 -10.22
N VAL A 57 -9.29 13.04 -9.91
CA VAL A 57 -9.57 11.90 -10.80
C VAL A 57 -11.08 11.67 -10.89
N GLU A 58 -11.55 11.29 -12.06
CA GLU A 58 -12.91 10.85 -12.27
C GLU A 58 -13.02 9.36 -11.99
N VAL A 59 -13.93 8.98 -11.11
CA VAL A 59 -14.15 7.58 -10.68
C VAL A 59 -15.59 7.18 -10.99
N THR A 60 -15.76 6.11 -11.74
CA THR A 60 -17.05 5.47 -11.98
C THR A 60 -17.20 4.27 -11.05
N VAL A 61 -18.36 4.11 -10.47
CA VAL A 61 -18.69 2.99 -9.58
C VAL A 61 -19.67 2.04 -10.24
N ALA A 62 -19.49 0.74 -10.00
CA ALA A 62 -20.45 -0.27 -10.41
C ALA A 62 -20.85 -1.15 -9.21
N GLY A 63 -22.05 -1.72 -9.29
CA GLY A 63 -22.59 -2.50 -8.18
C GLY A 63 -24.05 -2.86 -8.38
N ALA A 64 -24.72 -3.14 -7.28
CA ALA A 64 -26.16 -3.39 -7.22
C ALA A 64 -26.86 -2.34 -6.36
N ASP A 65 -28.12 -2.05 -6.66
CA ASP A 65 -28.97 -1.13 -5.91
C ASP A 65 -28.31 0.25 -5.74
N LEU A 66 -27.77 0.79 -6.84
CA LEU A 66 -27.08 2.09 -6.91
C LEU A 66 -28.05 3.25 -7.25
N ASP A 67 -29.32 3.13 -6.87
CA ASP A 67 -30.32 4.15 -7.14
C ASP A 67 -30.02 5.41 -6.32
N GLU A 68 -30.07 6.56 -7.01
CA GLU A 68 -29.86 7.88 -6.44
C GLU A 68 -28.55 8.03 -5.65
N VAL A 69 -27.51 7.30 -6.05
CA VAL A 69 -26.19 7.45 -5.44
C VAL A 69 -25.61 8.82 -5.77
N GLY A 70 -25.65 9.71 -4.79
CA GLY A 70 -25.15 11.10 -4.89
C GLY A 70 -23.96 11.41 -4.00
N VAL A 71 -23.63 10.53 -3.06
CA VAL A 71 -22.53 10.74 -2.10
C VAL A 71 -21.49 9.66 -2.25
N MET A 72 -20.21 10.07 -2.31
CA MET A 72 -19.07 9.18 -2.19
C MET A 72 -18.16 9.69 -1.07
N SER A 73 -17.79 8.81 -0.15
CA SER A 73 -16.99 9.12 1.05
C SER A 73 -15.80 8.19 1.18
N PHE A 74 -14.75 8.69 1.84
CA PHE A 74 -13.50 7.96 2.04
C PHE A 74 -13.13 7.89 3.51
N SER A 75 -12.32 6.91 3.90
CA SER A 75 -11.79 6.76 5.25
C SER A 75 -10.77 7.83 5.65
N HIS A 76 -10.38 8.72 4.74
CA HIS A 76 -9.46 9.84 5.01
C HIS A 76 -10.09 11.18 4.60
N ALA A 77 -10.13 12.14 5.53
CA ALA A 77 -10.78 13.44 5.33
C ALA A 77 -10.16 14.31 4.21
N GLY A 78 -8.91 14.04 3.82
CA GLY A 78 -8.24 14.73 2.71
C GLY A 78 -8.59 14.18 1.33
N ILE A 79 -9.44 13.14 1.24
CA ILE A 79 -9.98 12.62 -0.01
C ILE A 79 -11.46 12.98 -0.03
N THR A 80 -11.86 13.79 -0.99
CA THR A 80 -13.23 14.27 -1.13
C THR A 80 -13.77 13.95 -2.50
N ALA A 81 -15.08 13.77 -2.62
CA ALA A 81 -15.74 13.51 -3.89
C ALA A 81 -16.98 14.35 -4.06
N VAL A 82 -17.26 14.72 -5.29
CA VAL A 82 -18.53 15.32 -5.71
C VAL A 82 -19.07 14.56 -6.91
N GLN A 83 -20.37 14.37 -6.98
CA GLN A 83 -20.98 13.72 -8.13
C GLN A 83 -20.72 14.56 -9.40
N LYS A 84 -20.27 13.91 -10.47
CA LYS A 84 -20.06 14.57 -11.75
C LYS A 84 -21.37 15.13 -12.29
N THR A 85 -21.33 16.33 -12.85
CA THR A 85 -22.48 16.92 -13.53
C THR A 85 -22.12 17.26 -14.97
N THR A 86 -23.08 17.10 -15.87
CA THR A 86 -23.04 17.66 -17.23
C THR A 86 -23.93 18.90 -17.28
N GLU A 87 -23.53 19.90 -18.05
CA GLU A 87 -24.29 21.12 -18.23
C GLU A 87 -24.79 21.19 -19.68
N SER A 88 -26.11 21.30 -19.84
CA SER A 88 -26.76 21.47 -21.14
C SER A 88 -27.88 22.51 -21.00
N GLY A 89 -27.85 23.55 -21.81
CA GLY A 89 -28.87 24.62 -21.77
C GLY A 89 -28.93 25.38 -20.42
N GLY A 90 -27.80 25.50 -19.70
CA GLY A 90 -27.73 26.15 -18.38
C GLY A 90 -28.21 25.28 -17.21
N LYS A 91 -28.65 24.03 -17.48
CA LYS A 91 -29.09 23.06 -16.45
C LYS A 91 -27.97 22.06 -16.17
N LYS A 92 -27.57 21.97 -14.90
CA LYS A 92 -26.64 20.94 -14.41
C LYS A 92 -27.43 19.65 -14.12
N THR A 93 -27.01 18.56 -14.75
CA THR A 93 -27.61 17.24 -14.56
C THR A 93 -26.53 16.30 -13.99
N PRO A 94 -26.79 15.61 -12.88
CA PRO A 94 -25.86 14.62 -12.35
C PRO A 94 -25.61 13.49 -13.34
N VAL A 95 -24.36 13.04 -13.43
CA VAL A 95 -23.98 11.82 -14.16
C VAL A 95 -24.08 10.66 -13.19
N ALA A 96 -24.92 9.69 -13.50
CA ALA A 96 -25.12 8.54 -12.63
C ALA A 96 -23.80 7.80 -12.36
N ASN A 97 -23.61 7.39 -11.13
CA ASN A 97 -22.49 6.54 -10.69
C ASN A 97 -21.08 7.08 -11.02
N THR A 98 -20.94 8.39 -11.25
CA THR A 98 -19.66 9.00 -11.61
C THR A 98 -19.35 10.16 -10.67
N PHE A 99 -18.14 10.15 -10.11
CA PHE A 99 -17.67 11.10 -9.11
C PHE A 99 -16.36 11.74 -9.53
N VAL A 100 -16.21 13.00 -9.21
CA VAL A 100 -14.95 13.75 -9.30
C VAL A 100 -14.29 13.70 -7.93
N VAL A 101 -13.26 12.89 -7.80
CA VAL A 101 -12.53 12.64 -6.54
C VAL A 101 -11.29 13.53 -6.49
N THR A 102 -11.18 14.34 -5.46
CA THR A 102 -10.03 15.23 -5.23
C THR A 102 -9.20 14.72 -4.05
N ILE A 103 -7.91 14.52 -4.27
CA ILE A 103 -6.95 14.02 -3.29
C ILE A 103 -6.05 15.18 -2.86
N ALA A 104 -6.08 15.56 -1.61
CA ALA A 104 -5.24 16.65 -1.09
C ALA A 104 -3.75 16.22 -1.06
N LYS A 105 -2.85 17.19 -1.17
CA LYS A 105 -1.38 16.96 -1.21
C LYS A 105 -0.78 16.37 0.05
N ASN A 106 -1.49 16.46 1.16
CA ASN A 106 -1.08 15.92 2.46
C ASN A 106 -1.65 14.53 2.76
N VAL A 107 -2.39 13.92 1.84
CA VAL A 107 -2.87 12.55 1.99
C VAL A 107 -1.68 11.61 1.78
N PRO A 108 -1.35 10.73 2.74
CA PRO A 108 -0.31 9.73 2.55
C PRO A 108 -0.65 8.79 1.39
N ALA A 109 0.34 8.30 0.68
CA ALA A 109 0.13 7.18 -0.23
C ALA A 109 -0.31 5.95 0.59
N GLY A 110 -1.33 5.23 0.12
CA GLY A 110 -1.90 4.11 0.87
C GLY A 110 -3.23 3.63 0.30
N LEU A 111 -3.90 2.75 1.06
CA LEU A 111 -5.17 2.13 0.72
C LEU A 111 -6.26 2.71 1.63
N TYR A 112 -7.33 3.21 1.04
CA TYR A 112 -8.42 3.88 1.75
C TYR A 112 -9.75 3.25 1.40
N ASP A 113 -10.64 3.10 2.39
CA ASP A 113 -12.01 2.68 2.13
C ASP A 113 -12.77 3.78 1.37
N ALA A 114 -13.39 3.41 0.27
CA ALA A 114 -14.36 4.21 -0.47
C ALA A 114 -15.75 3.60 -0.32
N ARG A 115 -16.76 4.41 -0.08
CA ARG A 115 -18.17 4.03 0.03
C ARG A 115 -19.01 5.00 -0.75
N VAL A 116 -20.12 4.52 -1.26
CA VAL A 116 -21.18 5.38 -1.82
C VAL A 116 -22.45 5.29 -0.98
N ALA A 117 -23.26 6.32 -1.05
CA ALA A 117 -24.58 6.33 -0.41
C ALA A 117 -25.63 6.90 -1.37
N GLY A 118 -26.82 6.30 -1.35
CA GLY A 118 -27.96 6.65 -2.18
C GLY A 118 -29.25 6.25 -1.50
N LEU A 119 -30.29 6.01 -2.29
CA LEU A 119 -31.64 5.68 -1.83
C LEU A 119 -31.67 4.50 -0.84
N PHE A 120 -30.81 3.49 -1.06
CA PHE A 120 -30.78 2.28 -0.23
C PHE A 120 -29.66 2.28 0.82
N GLY A 121 -29.15 3.47 1.18
CA GLY A 121 -28.17 3.68 2.24
C GLY A 121 -26.73 3.56 1.76
N ALA A 122 -25.82 3.38 2.72
CA ALA A 122 -24.39 3.28 2.44
C ALA A 122 -23.96 1.89 1.98
N SER A 123 -23.04 1.84 1.02
CA SER A 123 -22.50 0.60 0.47
C SER A 123 -21.51 -0.10 1.41
N ASN A 124 -21.09 -1.32 1.05
CA ASN A 124 -19.84 -1.90 1.51
C ASN A 124 -18.66 -0.99 1.13
N PRO A 125 -17.53 -1.06 1.86
CA PRO A 125 -16.31 -0.41 1.43
C PRO A 125 -15.72 -1.12 0.21
N MET A 126 -15.02 -0.34 -0.62
CA MET A 126 -14.06 -0.84 -1.58
C MET A 126 -12.76 -0.06 -1.45
N THR A 127 -11.65 -0.71 -1.72
CA THR A 127 -10.34 -0.09 -1.60
C THR A 127 -10.10 0.90 -2.74
N PHE A 128 -9.74 2.13 -2.37
CA PHE A 128 -9.24 3.16 -3.25
C PHE A 128 -7.77 3.43 -2.91
N ALA A 129 -6.87 3.17 -3.85
CA ALA A 129 -5.45 3.38 -3.67
C ALA A 129 -5.06 4.85 -3.92
N VAL A 130 -4.20 5.41 -3.08
CA VAL A 130 -3.56 6.71 -3.30
C VAL A 130 -2.07 6.48 -3.49
N THR A 131 -1.53 6.96 -4.61
CA THR A 131 -0.12 6.82 -4.93
C THR A 131 0.57 8.18 -5.12
N SER A 132 1.86 8.27 -4.80
CA SER A 132 2.69 9.42 -5.14
C SER A 132 3.17 9.40 -6.59
N ARG A 133 2.99 8.28 -7.30
CA ARG A 133 3.41 8.08 -8.69
C ARG A 133 2.36 8.62 -9.64
N GLU A 134 2.79 9.03 -10.83
CA GLU A 134 1.86 9.34 -11.92
C GLU A 134 1.07 8.10 -12.29
N VAL A 135 -0.25 8.25 -12.41
CA VAL A 135 -1.16 7.19 -12.82
C VAL A 135 -1.47 7.34 -14.30
N VAL A 136 -1.26 6.27 -15.05
CA VAL A 136 -1.63 6.16 -16.47
C VAL A 136 -2.64 5.03 -16.62
N ARG A 137 -3.56 5.17 -17.57
CA ARG A 137 -4.50 4.13 -17.91
C ARG A 137 -3.98 3.35 -19.12
N GLU A 138 -4.14 2.03 -19.11
CA GLU A 138 -3.92 1.23 -20.31
C GLU A 138 -4.99 1.55 -21.37
N SER A 139 -4.68 1.24 -22.61
CA SER A 139 -5.64 1.24 -23.71
C SER A 139 -6.08 -0.20 -23.98
N GLU A 140 -7.37 -0.36 -24.26
CA GLU A 140 -7.90 -1.64 -24.68
C GLU A 140 -7.37 -2.05 -26.07
N GLY A 141 -7.22 -3.32 -26.31
CA GLY A 141 -6.62 -3.82 -27.54
C GLY A 141 -5.13 -4.10 -27.45
N ASN A 142 -4.53 -4.04 -26.25
CA ASN A 142 -3.13 -4.36 -25.96
C ASN A 142 -2.86 -5.88 -25.82
N ASN A 143 -3.61 -6.72 -26.52
CA ASN A 143 -3.67 -8.19 -26.37
C ASN A 143 -2.48 -8.97 -26.95
N SER A 144 -1.45 -8.27 -27.45
CA SER A 144 -0.27 -8.92 -28.04
C SER A 144 1.01 -8.10 -27.84
N PHE A 145 2.18 -8.74 -28.06
CA PHE A 145 3.47 -8.05 -28.04
C PHE A 145 3.58 -6.86 -29.02
N LYS A 146 2.79 -6.82 -30.08
CA LYS A 146 2.82 -5.73 -31.07
C LYS A 146 1.96 -4.56 -30.63
N GLU A 147 0.92 -4.83 -29.88
CA GLU A 147 -0.07 -3.88 -29.42
C GLU A 147 0.17 -3.45 -27.98
N ALA A 148 1.27 -3.90 -27.38
CA ALA A 148 1.61 -3.61 -25.98
C ALA A 148 1.69 -2.10 -25.71
N ASP A 149 0.98 -1.65 -24.70
CA ASP A 149 0.99 -0.28 -24.23
C ASP A 149 2.33 0.10 -23.61
N GLU A 150 2.87 1.24 -24.02
CA GLU A 150 4.14 1.75 -23.53
C GLU A 150 3.96 2.62 -22.29
N PHE A 151 4.73 2.35 -21.24
CA PHE A 151 4.78 3.17 -20.06
C PHE A 151 6.21 3.37 -19.56
N ALA A 152 6.44 4.49 -18.85
CA ALA A 152 7.74 4.76 -18.25
C ALA A 152 7.88 4.07 -16.88
N LEU A 153 9.07 3.53 -16.59
CA LEU A 153 9.40 3.02 -15.26
C LEU A 153 9.11 4.06 -14.16
N GLY A 154 8.53 3.62 -13.08
CA GLY A 154 8.15 4.47 -11.95
C GLY A 154 6.73 5.02 -12.00
N LYS A 155 5.99 4.88 -13.09
CA LYS A 155 4.56 5.16 -13.15
C LYS A 155 3.73 3.99 -12.64
N THR A 156 2.50 4.25 -12.26
CA THR A 156 1.49 3.24 -11.95
C THR A 156 0.53 3.15 -13.12
N VAL A 157 0.41 1.97 -13.72
CA VAL A 157 -0.59 1.69 -14.75
C VAL A 157 -1.84 1.15 -14.08
N PHE A 158 -2.98 1.75 -14.35
CA PHE A 158 -4.28 1.18 -14.05
C PHE A 158 -4.78 0.41 -15.27
N GLY A 159 -5.09 -0.86 -15.07
CA GLY A 159 -5.60 -1.74 -16.11
C GLY A 159 -6.75 -2.61 -15.65
N GLN A 160 -7.38 -3.29 -16.61
CA GLN A 160 -8.59 -4.08 -16.40
C GLN A 160 -8.66 -5.25 -17.38
N VAL A 161 -8.58 -6.47 -16.87
CA VAL A 161 -8.90 -7.68 -17.64
C VAL A 161 -10.41 -7.72 -17.85
N ASN A 162 -10.89 -7.18 -18.98
CA ASN A 162 -12.30 -6.82 -19.14
C ASN A 162 -13.19 -7.94 -19.69
N GLY A 163 -12.61 -9.00 -20.24
CA GLY A 163 -13.30 -10.12 -20.82
C GLY A 163 -12.72 -11.50 -20.49
N ALA A 164 -13.45 -12.55 -20.80
CA ALA A 164 -12.93 -13.90 -20.69
C ALA A 164 -11.78 -14.10 -21.68
N ALA A 165 -10.66 -14.66 -21.21
CA ALA A 165 -9.42 -14.86 -21.96
C ALA A 165 -8.73 -13.57 -22.42
N ASP A 166 -9.08 -12.43 -21.88
CA ASP A 166 -8.39 -11.17 -22.08
C ASP A 166 -7.00 -11.19 -21.45
N VAL A 167 -6.04 -10.56 -22.13
CA VAL A 167 -4.62 -10.60 -21.77
C VAL A 167 -3.97 -9.27 -22.09
N ASP A 168 -3.53 -8.55 -21.09
CA ASP A 168 -2.91 -7.24 -21.27
C ASP A 168 -1.41 -7.33 -21.43
N TYR A 169 -0.89 -6.71 -22.48
CA TYR A 169 0.54 -6.53 -22.69
C TYR A 169 0.93 -5.07 -22.51
N LEU A 170 1.86 -4.86 -21.60
CA LEU A 170 2.48 -3.58 -21.33
C LEU A 170 3.96 -3.66 -21.69
N LYS A 171 4.59 -2.57 -22.11
CA LYS A 171 6.02 -2.53 -22.42
C LYS A 171 6.71 -1.33 -21.78
N PHE A 172 7.97 -1.51 -21.42
CA PHE A 172 8.85 -0.44 -20.96
C PHE A 172 10.24 -0.61 -21.55
N THR A 173 10.99 0.46 -21.63
CA THR A 173 12.39 0.46 -22.03
C THR A 173 13.28 0.47 -20.79
N GLY A 174 14.31 -0.38 -20.81
CA GLY A 174 15.26 -0.49 -19.70
C GLY A 174 16.69 -0.71 -20.17
N LYS A 175 17.65 -0.53 -19.25
CA LYS A 175 19.09 -0.67 -19.50
C LYS A 175 19.64 -1.92 -18.83
N GLN A 176 20.69 -2.47 -19.43
CA GLN A 176 21.42 -3.61 -18.89
C GLN A 176 21.85 -3.34 -17.44
N GLY A 177 21.67 -4.35 -16.58
CA GLY A 177 22.04 -4.30 -15.17
C GLY A 177 21.03 -3.60 -14.28
N GLN A 178 20.01 -2.89 -14.80
CA GLN A 178 18.94 -2.35 -13.97
C GLN A 178 18.16 -3.47 -13.29
N ARG A 179 17.99 -3.37 -11.98
CA ARG A 179 17.09 -4.24 -11.22
C ARG A 179 15.73 -3.58 -11.15
N VAL A 180 14.72 -4.22 -11.70
CA VAL A 180 13.35 -3.72 -11.77
C VAL A 180 12.45 -4.62 -10.93
N VAL A 181 11.67 -3.99 -10.06
CA VAL A 181 10.59 -4.64 -9.32
C VAL A 181 9.29 -4.34 -10.05
N VAL A 182 8.57 -5.39 -10.40
CA VAL A 182 7.24 -5.31 -11.01
C VAL A 182 6.23 -5.77 -9.97
N ASP A 183 5.42 -4.86 -9.46
CA ASP A 183 4.38 -5.09 -8.45
C ASP A 183 3.00 -4.90 -9.09
N CYS A 184 2.22 -5.97 -9.14
CA CYS A 184 0.85 -5.95 -9.62
C CYS A 184 -0.12 -6.15 -8.46
N GLN A 185 -0.90 -5.11 -8.15
CA GLN A 185 -1.89 -5.11 -7.09
C GLN A 185 -3.28 -5.35 -7.69
N ALA A 186 -3.87 -6.45 -7.37
CA ALA A 186 -5.24 -6.80 -7.74
C ALA A 186 -6.06 -7.10 -6.48
N SER A 187 -5.73 -8.17 -5.75
CA SER A 187 -6.46 -8.51 -4.52
C SER A 187 -6.32 -7.43 -3.44
N ARG A 188 -5.19 -6.72 -3.40
CA ARG A 188 -4.96 -5.59 -2.48
C ARG A 188 -5.87 -4.39 -2.74
N VAL A 189 -6.51 -4.30 -3.91
CA VAL A 189 -7.48 -3.25 -4.27
C VAL A 189 -8.89 -3.80 -4.48
N ASP A 190 -9.22 -4.91 -3.82
CA ASP A 190 -10.53 -5.59 -3.86
C ASP A 190 -10.97 -6.05 -5.27
N SER A 191 -10.03 -6.24 -6.18
CA SER A 191 -10.29 -6.78 -7.50
C SER A 191 -10.66 -8.26 -7.43
N SER A 192 -11.50 -8.70 -8.37
CA SER A 192 -11.79 -10.11 -8.58
C SER A 192 -10.70 -10.85 -9.37
N LEU A 193 -9.70 -10.14 -9.86
CA LEU A 193 -8.59 -10.67 -10.65
C LEU A 193 -7.65 -11.52 -9.79
N HIS A 194 -7.44 -12.76 -10.18
CA HIS A 194 -6.34 -13.60 -9.69
C HIS A 194 -5.15 -13.44 -10.65
N ALA A 195 -4.42 -12.35 -10.47
CA ALA A 195 -3.42 -11.92 -11.43
C ALA A 195 -2.25 -12.92 -11.57
N ILE A 196 -1.90 -13.22 -12.81
CA ILE A 196 -0.60 -13.77 -13.22
C ILE A 196 0.16 -12.67 -13.94
N CYS A 197 1.43 -12.52 -13.58
CA CYS A 197 2.33 -11.54 -14.18
C CYS A 197 3.56 -12.25 -14.76
N GLU A 198 3.74 -12.13 -16.06
CA GLU A 198 4.89 -12.65 -16.77
C GLU A 198 5.72 -11.50 -17.34
N VAL A 199 7.04 -11.58 -17.23
CA VAL A 199 7.94 -10.57 -17.80
C VAL A 199 8.83 -11.18 -18.87
N PHE A 200 8.92 -10.49 -20.00
CA PHE A 200 9.70 -10.93 -21.17
C PHE A 200 10.70 -9.86 -21.60
N SER A 201 11.83 -10.28 -22.11
CA SER A 201 12.76 -9.44 -22.88
C SER A 201 12.59 -9.69 -24.37
N ARG A 202 12.80 -8.65 -25.16
CA ARG A 202 12.96 -8.76 -26.60
C ARG A 202 14.34 -8.24 -26.98
N VAL A 203 15.26 -9.15 -27.23
CA VAL A 203 16.65 -8.85 -27.63
C VAL A 203 16.92 -9.56 -28.95
N ASP A 204 17.48 -8.87 -29.94
CA ASP A 204 17.76 -9.36 -31.28
C ASP A 204 16.56 -10.08 -31.95
N GLY A 205 15.35 -9.53 -31.72
CA GLY A 205 14.10 -10.07 -32.26
C GLY A 205 13.59 -11.35 -31.55
N ARG A 206 14.32 -11.86 -30.56
CA ARG A 206 13.93 -13.05 -29.78
C ARG A 206 13.24 -12.65 -28.50
N VAL A 207 12.07 -13.24 -28.23
CA VAL A 207 11.34 -13.08 -26.98
C VAL A 207 11.77 -14.17 -26.00
N ARG A 208 12.20 -13.77 -24.80
CA ARG A 208 12.58 -14.67 -23.71
C ARG A 208 11.83 -14.28 -22.43
N GLN A 209 11.18 -15.24 -21.79
CA GLN A 209 10.58 -15.07 -20.49
C GLN A 209 11.66 -14.92 -19.41
N LEU A 210 11.60 -13.86 -18.63
CA LEU A 210 12.51 -13.56 -17.54
C LEU A 210 11.92 -13.91 -16.17
N SER A 211 10.60 -13.76 -16.01
CA SER A 211 9.89 -14.04 -14.77
C SER A 211 8.48 -14.54 -15.03
N PHE A 212 8.02 -15.38 -14.12
CA PHE A 212 6.63 -15.79 -13.95
C PHE A 212 6.29 -15.61 -12.47
N ALA A 213 5.31 -14.81 -12.16
CA ALA A 213 4.94 -14.49 -10.79
C ALA A 213 3.43 -14.66 -10.56
N ARG A 214 3.09 -15.20 -9.39
CA ARG A 214 1.73 -15.29 -8.86
C ARG A 214 1.78 -15.47 -7.35
N ARG A 215 0.92 -14.79 -6.60
CA ARG A 215 0.77 -15.01 -5.16
C ARG A 215 2.06 -14.81 -4.33
N GLN A 216 2.88 -13.78 -4.67
CA GLN A 216 4.05 -13.44 -3.86
C GLN A 216 3.68 -12.59 -2.64
N VAL A 217 2.66 -11.72 -2.76
CA VAL A 217 2.13 -10.90 -1.67
C VAL A 217 0.64 -11.17 -1.57
N GLY A 218 0.23 -12.07 -0.67
CA GLY A 218 -1.14 -12.59 -0.67
C GLY A 218 -1.45 -13.28 -2.00
N HIS A 219 -2.48 -12.80 -2.71
CA HIS A 219 -2.84 -13.30 -4.04
C HIS A 219 -2.21 -12.52 -5.19
N ASP A 220 -1.42 -11.49 -4.91
CA ASP A 220 -0.86 -10.60 -5.92
C ASP A 220 0.57 -11.00 -6.33
N PRO A 221 0.91 -10.91 -7.63
CA PRO A 221 2.25 -11.21 -8.12
C PRO A 221 3.23 -10.05 -7.93
N VAL A 222 4.46 -10.38 -7.55
CA VAL A 222 5.61 -9.47 -7.53
C VAL A 222 6.77 -10.13 -8.23
N SER A 223 7.34 -9.50 -9.24
CA SER A 223 8.53 -9.96 -9.94
C SER A 223 9.74 -9.08 -9.63
N ASP A 224 10.90 -9.71 -9.51
CA ASP A 224 12.19 -9.06 -9.34
C ASP A 224 13.10 -9.52 -10.48
N ILE A 225 13.49 -8.62 -11.36
CA ILE A 225 14.30 -8.93 -12.54
C ILE A 225 15.50 -7.99 -12.63
N THR A 226 16.63 -8.54 -13.06
CA THR A 226 17.77 -7.74 -13.54
C THR A 226 17.78 -7.80 -15.05
N LEU A 227 17.74 -6.65 -15.68
CA LEU A 227 17.65 -6.55 -17.13
C LEU A 227 18.95 -7.03 -17.80
N PRO A 228 18.89 -8.05 -18.70
CA PRO A 228 20.09 -8.66 -19.29
C PRO A 228 20.74 -7.80 -20.39
N ALA A 229 20.04 -6.83 -20.98
CA ALA A 229 20.52 -5.98 -22.06
C ALA A 229 19.74 -4.65 -22.07
N ASP A 230 20.23 -3.68 -22.85
CA ASP A 230 19.44 -2.50 -23.21
C ASP A 230 18.33 -2.93 -24.18
N GLY A 231 17.11 -2.41 -24.01
CA GLY A 231 16.03 -2.72 -24.93
C GLY A 231 14.63 -2.66 -24.34
N GLU A 232 13.69 -3.30 -25.07
CA GLU A 232 12.28 -3.37 -24.71
C GLU A 232 11.98 -4.61 -23.86
N TYR A 233 11.17 -4.38 -22.84
CA TYR A 233 10.68 -5.41 -21.93
C TYR A 233 9.16 -5.37 -21.91
N PHE A 234 8.55 -6.55 -21.86
CA PHE A 234 7.12 -6.71 -21.90
C PHE A 234 6.62 -7.34 -20.61
N ILE A 235 5.50 -6.86 -20.13
CA ILE A 235 4.78 -7.43 -19.00
C ILE A 235 3.45 -7.92 -19.55
N LYS A 236 3.12 -9.18 -19.25
CA LYS A 236 1.86 -9.80 -19.61
C LYS A 236 1.06 -10.05 -18.33
N ILE A 237 -0.18 -9.58 -18.28
CA ILE A 237 -1.09 -9.75 -17.16
C ILE A 237 -2.34 -10.44 -17.65
N TYR A 238 -2.84 -11.38 -16.86
CA TYR A 238 -4.09 -12.10 -17.12
C TYR A 238 -4.60 -12.78 -15.86
N ASP A 239 -5.85 -13.20 -15.88
CA ASP A 239 -6.47 -13.94 -14.77
C ASP A 239 -6.05 -15.43 -14.79
N GLU A 240 -5.73 -16.01 -13.63
CA GLU A 240 -5.34 -17.42 -13.46
C GLU A 240 -6.40 -18.39 -14.01
N ARG A 241 -7.68 -17.99 -14.04
CA ARG A 241 -8.81 -18.79 -14.55
C ARG A 241 -9.32 -18.28 -15.89
N PHE A 242 -8.62 -17.32 -16.48
CA PHE A 242 -9.03 -16.65 -17.71
C PHE A 242 -10.44 -16.00 -17.60
N ALA A 243 -10.78 -15.52 -16.42
CA ALA A 243 -11.97 -14.72 -16.19
C ALA A 243 -11.68 -13.24 -16.46
N GLY A 244 -12.73 -12.45 -16.70
CA GLY A 244 -12.58 -11.02 -16.89
C GLY A 244 -13.93 -10.31 -16.74
N SER A 245 -13.92 -9.10 -16.24
CA SER A 245 -15.09 -8.21 -16.09
C SER A 245 -14.66 -6.84 -15.58
N VAL A 246 -15.61 -5.92 -15.44
CA VAL A 246 -15.39 -4.59 -14.81
C VAL A 246 -14.83 -4.67 -13.39
N ALA A 247 -14.89 -5.83 -12.73
CA ALA A 247 -14.35 -6.06 -11.40
C ALA A 247 -12.94 -6.68 -11.41
N HIS A 248 -12.37 -6.99 -12.58
CA HIS A 248 -11.03 -7.56 -12.72
C HIS A 248 -10.00 -6.47 -13.02
N THR A 249 -9.82 -5.55 -12.09
CA THR A 249 -8.89 -4.41 -12.23
C THR A 249 -7.52 -4.73 -11.62
N TYR A 250 -6.48 -4.02 -12.08
CA TYR A 250 -5.16 -4.10 -11.46
C TYR A 250 -4.43 -2.75 -11.47
N LEU A 251 -3.49 -2.61 -10.55
CA LEU A 251 -2.53 -1.53 -10.51
C LEU A 251 -1.14 -2.12 -10.68
N LEU A 252 -0.50 -1.84 -11.80
CA LEU A 252 0.85 -2.30 -12.09
C LEU A 252 1.84 -1.17 -11.88
N THR A 253 2.90 -1.45 -11.13
CA THR A 253 4.04 -0.54 -11.01
C THR A 253 5.32 -1.29 -11.32
N ALA A 254 6.08 -0.85 -12.34
CA ALA A 254 7.43 -1.32 -12.59
C ALA A 254 8.42 -0.22 -12.21
N HIS A 255 9.33 -0.47 -11.27
CA HIS A 255 10.21 0.57 -10.73
C HIS A 255 11.60 0.07 -10.35
N THR A 256 12.55 0.99 -10.30
CA THR A 256 13.93 0.77 -9.80
C THR A 256 14.15 1.34 -8.39
N GLY A 257 13.10 1.85 -7.77
CA GLY A 257 13.13 2.35 -6.39
C GLY A 257 13.20 1.23 -5.36
N PRO A 258 13.34 1.58 -4.07
CA PRO A 258 13.46 0.60 -3.00
C PRO A 258 12.18 -0.22 -2.85
N HIS A 259 12.34 -1.50 -2.51
CA HIS A 259 11.27 -2.41 -2.13
C HIS A 259 11.70 -3.22 -0.91
N ILE A 260 10.89 -3.26 0.14
CA ILE A 260 11.15 -4.00 1.37
C ILE A 260 10.37 -5.31 1.32
N ASP A 261 11.06 -6.43 1.47
CA ASP A 261 10.44 -7.76 1.55
C ASP A 261 10.06 -8.11 3.00
N PHE A 262 10.94 -7.86 3.96
CA PHE A 262 10.69 -8.05 5.40
C PHE A 262 11.69 -7.26 6.27
N VAL A 263 11.42 -7.21 7.58
CA VAL A 263 12.19 -6.46 8.56
C VAL A 263 12.56 -7.37 9.74
N LYS A 264 13.81 -7.29 10.20
CA LYS A 264 14.26 -7.94 11.45
C LYS A 264 14.85 -6.89 12.41
N PRO A 265 14.47 -6.85 13.70
CA PRO A 265 13.35 -7.61 14.28
C PRO A 265 11.98 -7.19 13.71
N ALA A 266 10.99 -8.08 13.76
CA ALA A 266 9.63 -7.79 13.28
C ALA A 266 8.84 -6.86 14.23
N ALA A 267 9.35 -6.62 15.43
CA ALA A 267 8.71 -5.79 16.45
C ALA A 267 9.69 -4.84 17.11
N GLY A 268 9.17 -3.79 17.74
CA GLY A 268 9.96 -2.83 18.51
C GLY A 268 9.29 -2.42 19.81
N VAL A 269 10.10 -2.01 20.79
CA VAL A 269 9.60 -1.58 22.11
C VAL A 269 8.93 -0.21 22.00
N PRO A 270 7.65 -0.06 22.44
CA PRO A 270 6.93 1.20 22.36
C PRO A 270 7.69 2.38 22.99
N GLY A 271 7.71 3.51 22.27
CA GLY A 271 8.33 4.75 22.75
C GLY A 271 9.86 4.79 22.69
N THR A 272 10.51 3.78 22.08
CA THR A 272 11.95 3.73 21.89
C THR A 272 12.35 3.93 20.44
N THR A 273 13.64 4.14 20.20
CA THR A 273 14.22 4.08 18.85
C THR A 273 15.03 2.79 18.74
N GLY A 274 14.53 1.85 17.96
CA GLY A 274 15.17 0.57 17.71
C GLY A 274 16.08 0.59 16.48
N THR A 275 17.01 -0.38 16.44
CA THR A 275 17.79 -0.68 15.24
C THR A 275 17.13 -1.84 14.52
N PHE A 276 16.80 -1.62 13.26
CA PHE A 276 16.13 -2.58 12.40
C PHE A 276 16.97 -2.86 11.16
N THR A 277 16.93 -4.06 10.67
CA THR A 277 17.53 -4.43 9.39
C THR A 277 16.41 -4.67 8.39
N LEU A 278 16.38 -3.84 7.36
CA LEU A 278 15.47 -4.02 6.21
C LEU A 278 16.12 -5.04 5.27
N TYR A 279 15.36 -6.00 4.82
CA TYR A 279 15.72 -6.93 3.75
C TYR A 279 14.85 -6.64 2.54
N GLY A 280 15.49 -6.45 1.37
CA GLY A 280 14.73 -6.02 0.21
C GLY A 280 15.56 -5.88 -1.06
N ARG A 281 15.05 -5.07 -1.96
CA ARG A 281 15.56 -4.87 -3.32
C ARG A 281 15.75 -3.39 -3.58
N ASN A 282 16.81 -3.03 -4.32
CA ASN A 282 17.13 -1.63 -4.64
C ASN A 282 17.22 -0.72 -3.40
N LEU A 283 17.66 -1.25 -2.26
CA LEU A 283 17.84 -0.48 -1.04
C LEU A 283 19.05 0.44 -1.20
N PRO A 284 18.92 1.76 -1.01
CA PRO A 284 20.03 2.72 -1.14
C PRO A 284 21.15 2.42 -0.14
N GLY A 285 22.36 2.13 -0.64
CA GLY A 285 23.48 1.73 0.19
C GLY A 285 23.35 0.33 0.80
N GLY A 286 22.37 -0.45 0.37
CA GLY A 286 22.14 -1.82 0.81
C GLY A 286 23.30 -2.73 0.46
N GLN A 287 23.68 -3.60 1.40
CA GLN A 287 24.73 -4.61 1.24
C GLN A 287 24.11 -5.98 0.92
N PRO A 288 24.83 -6.89 0.26
CA PRO A 288 24.37 -8.27 0.10
C PRO A 288 23.92 -8.86 1.43
N ALA A 289 22.74 -9.48 1.43
CA ALA A 289 22.13 -9.99 2.66
C ALA A 289 22.56 -11.42 3.01
N GLY A 290 23.09 -12.19 2.02
CA GLY A 290 23.27 -13.63 2.13
C GLY A 290 21.95 -14.40 2.09
N VAL A 291 20.84 -13.73 1.75
CA VAL A 291 19.47 -14.25 1.72
C VAL A 291 19.00 -14.27 0.29
N VAL A 292 18.65 -15.45 -0.23
CA VAL A 292 18.14 -15.64 -1.59
C VAL A 292 16.65 -15.80 -1.57
N LEU A 293 15.94 -14.96 -2.34
CA LEU A 293 14.51 -15.01 -2.53
C LEU A 293 14.20 -14.99 -4.02
N ASP A 294 13.32 -15.90 -4.49
CA ASP A 294 12.98 -16.03 -5.91
C ASP A 294 14.23 -16.14 -6.82
N ARG A 295 15.25 -16.88 -6.36
CA ARG A 295 16.56 -17.09 -7.02
C ARG A 295 17.42 -15.84 -7.14
N ARG A 296 17.15 -14.79 -6.36
CA ARG A 296 17.93 -13.54 -6.31
C ARG A 296 18.32 -13.21 -4.89
N GLU A 297 19.55 -12.75 -4.74
CA GLU A 297 20.01 -12.28 -3.45
C GLU A 297 19.34 -10.95 -3.10
N LEU A 298 18.82 -10.87 -1.87
CA LEU A 298 18.32 -9.64 -1.29
C LEU A 298 19.46 -8.75 -0.81
N GLN A 299 19.17 -7.48 -0.67
CA GLN A 299 20.01 -6.52 0.04
C GLN A 299 19.52 -6.35 1.45
N LYS A 300 20.44 -6.01 2.38
CA LYS A 300 20.13 -5.60 3.75
C LYS A 300 20.57 -4.16 3.98
N LEU A 301 19.76 -3.42 4.71
CA LEU A 301 20.04 -2.05 5.13
C LEU A 301 19.67 -1.86 6.60
N VAL A 302 20.64 -1.46 7.41
CA VAL A 302 20.41 -1.17 8.83
C VAL A 302 19.89 0.26 8.98
N VAL A 303 18.76 0.40 9.66
CA VAL A 303 18.09 1.69 9.90
C VAL A 303 17.70 1.85 11.36
N LYS A 304 17.59 3.09 11.82
CA LYS A 304 17.00 3.42 13.13
C LYS A 304 15.58 3.88 12.93
N ILE A 305 14.64 3.21 13.61
CA ILE A 305 13.23 3.52 13.50
C ILE A 305 12.68 3.86 14.89
N ALA A 306 12.02 5.02 14.99
CA ALA A 306 11.29 5.41 16.19
C ALA A 306 9.98 4.65 16.26
N VAL A 307 9.81 3.84 17.30
CA VAL A 307 8.60 3.08 17.58
C VAL A 307 7.60 4.00 18.29
N PRO A 308 6.38 4.15 17.82
CA PRO A 308 5.36 4.96 18.48
C PRO A 308 5.15 4.54 19.93
N LYS A 309 4.83 5.49 20.79
CA LYS A 309 4.62 5.22 22.21
C LYS A 309 3.27 4.55 22.49
N SER A 310 2.28 4.86 21.69
CA SER A 310 0.90 4.39 21.82
C SER A 310 0.39 3.89 20.47
N THR A 311 -0.50 2.92 20.50
CA THR A 311 -1.27 2.45 19.36
C THR A 311 -2.44 3.36 19.02
N THR A 312 -2.77 4.32 19.89
CA THR A 312 -3.83 5.30 19.68
C THR A 312 -3.50 6.18 18.48
N ASP A 313 -4.45 6.38 17.59
CA ASP A 313 -4.34 7.22 16.40
C ASP A 313 -3.39 6.71 15.30
N LEU A 314 -2.94 5.46 15.39
CA LEU A 314 -2.21 4.83 14.29
C LEU A 314 -3.16 4.40 13.18
N SER A 315 -2.71 4.56 11.94
CA SER A 315 -3.42 4.11 10.75
C SER A 315 -2.51 3.17 9.97
N LEU A 316 -3.05 2.05 9.53
CA LEU A 316 -2.40 1.11 8.62
C LEU A 316 -3.00 1.31 7.22
N SER A 317 -2.66 2.44 6.58
CA SER A 317 -3.22 2.80 5.27
C SER A 317 -2.46 2.19 4.09
N GLY A 318 -1.18 1.88 4.26
CA GLY A 318 -0.35 1.27 3.21
C GLY A 318 -0.39 -0.26 3.18
N ILE A 319 -1.10 -0.89 4.12
CA ILE A 319 -1.09 -2.34 4.32
C ILE A 319 -2.53 -2.83 4.44
N ARG A 320 -2.86 -3.90 3.71
CA ARG A 320 -4.10 -4.64 3.95
C ARG A 320 -3.89 -5.61 5.12
N VAL A 321 -4.74 -5.50 6.12
CA VAL A 321 -4.71 -6.38 7.29
C VAL A 321 -5.77 -7.47 7.15
N GLU A 322 -5.34 -8.73 7.17
CA GLU A 322 -6.25 -9.87 7.14
C GLU A 322 -6.95 -10.03 8.51
N PRO A 323 -8.17 -10.59 8.56
CA PRO A 323 -8.92 -10.76 9.81
C PRO A 323 -8.17 -11.53 10.88
N VAL A 324 -7.40 -12.54 10.50
CA VAL A 324 -6.56 -13.34 11.41
C VAL A 324 -5.48 -12.49 12.09
N SER A 325 -5.04 -11.42 11.45
CA SER A 325 -4.01 -10.48 11.94
C SER A 325 -4.60 -9.28 12.70
N ALA A 326 -5.93 -9.09 12.69
CA ALA A 326 -6.59 -7.91 13.29
C ALA A 326 -6.39 -7.79 14.81
N GLY A 327 -5.96 -8.88 15.48
CA GLY A 327 -5.60 -8.88 16.90
C GLY A 327 -4.22 -8.31 17.21
N LEU A 328 -3.38 -7.97 16.21
CA LEU A 328 -2.03 -7.46 16.40
C LEU A 328 -1.97 -5.94 16.21
N ASP A 329 -1.19 -5.29 17.08
CA ASP A 329 -0.89 -3.87 16.92
C ASP A 329 0.41 -3.71 16.15
N ALA A 330 0.36 -2.83 15.14
CA ALA A 330 1.49 -2.51 14.29
C ALA A 330 1.45 -1.02 13.89
N PHE A 331 2.57 -0.51 13.45
CA PHE A 331 2.65 0.75 12.73
C PHE A 331 3.34 0.54 11.39
N GLU A 332 3.07 1.41 10.45
CA GLU A 332 3.65 1.34 9.11
C GLU A 332 5.01 2.00 9.04
N TYR A 333 5.92 1.36 8.34
CA TYR A 333 7.19 1.93 7.96
C TYR A 333 7.39 1.82 6.45
N ALA A 334 7.81 2.92 5.82
CA ALA A 334 8.26 2.96 4.43
C ALA A 334 9.60 3.70 4.36
N LEU A 335 10.56 3.14 3.62
CA LEU A 335 11.86 3.75 3.40
C LEU A 335 11.75 4.86 2.36
N LYS A 336 12.13 6.09 2.75
CA LYS A 336 12.22 7.24 1.85
C LYS A 336 13.65 7.35 1.33
N ALA A 337 13.80 7.43 0.02
CA ALA A 337 15.07 7.53 -0.67
C ALA A 337 14.98 8.49 -1.86
N ASP A 338 16.12 8.92 -2.40
CA ASP A 338 16.16 9.84 -3.55
C ASP A 338 15.52 9.25 -4.81
N ASN A 339 15.56 7.93 -4.97
CA ASN A 339 14.96 7.18 -6.08
C ASN A 339 13.52 6.74 -5.80
N GLY A 340 12.87 7.25 -4.75
CA GLY A 340 11.48 7.02 -4.43
C GLY A 340 11.23 6.51 -3.01
N VAL A 341 9.98 6.15 -2.76
CA VAL A 341 9.52 5.58 -1.48
C VAL A 341 9.23 4.10 -1.69
N SER A 342 9.64 3.26 -0.74
CA SER A 342 9.34 1.83 -0.76
C SER A 342 7.86 1.55 -0.53
N ASN A 343 7.44 0.30 -0.74
CA ASN A 343 6.21 -0.20 -0.14
C ASN A 343 6.25 -0.06 1.39
N SER A 344 5.06 0.05 2.00
CA SER A 344 4.89 0.01 3.46
C SER A 344 5.03 -1.43 3.98
N VAL A 345 5.67 -1.56 5.13
CA VAL A 345 5.76 -2.83 5.89
C VAL A 345 5.30 -2.60 7.32
N PRO A 346 4.63 -3.59 7.95
CA PRO A 346 4.24 -3.48 9.34
C PRO A 346 5.44 -3.73 10.26
N ILE A 347 5.53 -2.94 11.33
CA ILE A 347 6.40 -3.21 12.47
C ILE A 347 5.51 -3.33 13.69
N TYR A 348 5.58 -4.47 14.36
CA TYR A 348 4.70 -4.80 15.47
C TYR A 348 5.21 -4.20 16.79
N PHE A 349 4.31 -4.05 17.76
CA PHE A 349 4.68 -3.63 19.10
C PHE A 349 5.19 -4.83 19.90
N GLY A 350 6.42 -4.71 20.40
CA GLY A 350 7.08 -5.71 21.22
C GLY A 350 6.67 -5.63 22.67
N THR A 351 6.77 -6.75 23.38
CA THR A 351 6.34 -6.90 24.78
C THR A 351 7.49 -6.76 25.78
N GLY A 352 8.74 -6.71 25.31
CA GLY A 352 9.93 -6.63 26.17
C GLY A 352 11.22 -6.53 25.37
N ALA A 353 12.25 -7.24 25.77
CA ALA A 353 13.53 -7.27 25.08
C ALA A 353 13.37 -7.80 23.65
N MET A 354 14.02 -7.16 22.68
CA MET A 354 14.00 -7.56 21.28
C MET A 354 15.29 -8.30 20.93
N ALA A 355 15.16 -9.49 20.37
CA ALA A 355 16.28 -10.27 19.86
C ALA A 355 16.04 -10.70 18.41
N VAL A 356 17.11 -11.01 17.72
CA VAL A 356 17.10 -11.69 16.43
C VAL A 356 17.77 -13.05 16.64
N GLU A 357 17.29 -14.06 15.97
CA GLU A 357 17.90 -15.39 16.02
C GLU A 357 19.38 -15.32 15.62
N ALA A 358 20.17 -16.17 16.22
CA ALA A 358 21.59 -16.32 15.91
C ALA A 358 21.90 -17.79 15.65
N GLU A 359 22.20 -18.06 14.39
CA GLU A 359 22.58 -19.39 13.92
C GLU A 359 24.05 -19.75 14.25
N PRO A 360 24.35 -21.02 14.48
CA PRO A 360 23.43 -22.17 14.53
C PRO A 360 22.81 -22.34 15.92
N ASN A 361 21.50 -22.59 15.99
CA ASN A 361 20.73 -22.80 17.22
C ASN A 361 19.85 -24.08 17.19
N ASN A 362 20.16 -25.03 16.29
CA ASN A 362 19.31 -26.20 15.95
C ASN A 362 19.44 -27.38 16.92
N THR A 363 20.24 -27.26 17.99
CA THR A 363 20.41 -28.32 19.00
C THR A 363 20.33 -27.75 20.41
N ALA A 364 20.04 -28.61 21.37
CA ALA A 364 19.91 -28.22 22.77
C ALA A 364 21.18 -27.52 23.31
N GLU A 365 22.37 -28.00 22.89
CA GLU A 365 23.66 -27.44 23.31
C GLU A 365 23.94 -26.05 22.68
N LYS A 366 23.29 -25.75 21.57
CA LYS A 366 23.44 -24.51 20.85
C LYS A 366 22.25 -23.57 21.02
N ALA A 367 21.30 -23.94 21.89
CA ALA A 367 20.13 -23.14 22.17
C ALA A 367 20.48 -21.69 22.49
N GLN A 368 19.88 -20.75 21.78
CA GLN A 368 20.10 -19.33 22.00
C GLN A 368 19.45 -18.88 23.29
N LYS A 369 20.25 -18.35 24.23
CA LYS A 369 19.73 -17.78 25.48
C LYS A 369 19.06 -16.45 25.22
N ILE A 370 17.83 -16.31 25.71
CA ILE A 370 17.00 -15.11 25.52
C ILE A 370 16.53 -14.53 26.84
N GLN A 371 16.28 -13.22 26.84
CA GLN A 371 15.66 -12.54 27.97
C GLN A 371 14.14 -12.62 27.87
N VAL A 372 13.49 -12.90 28.99
CA VAL A 372 12.03 -12.88 29.09
C VAL A 372 11.58 -11.96 30.24
N PRO A 373 10.49 -11.19 30.07
CA PRO A 373 9.68 -11.09 28.86
C PRO A 373 10.41 -10.49 27.67
N GLY A 374 10.12 -11.00 26.48
CA GLY A 374 10.78 -10.54 25.25
C GLY A 374 10.26 -11.21 24.00
N ASP A 375 10.74 -10.72 22.88
CA ASP A 375 10.40 -11.20 21.54
C ASP A 375 11.69 -11.58 20.79
N VAL A 376 11.61 -12.66 20.01
CA VAL A 376 12.67 -13.07 19.08
C VAL A 376 12.11 -13.07 17.66
N THR A 377 12.82 -12.50 16.71
CA THR A 377 12.49 -12.64 15.28
C THR A 377 13.46 -13.60 14.63
N GLY A 378 12.96 -14.69 14.10
CA GLY A 378 13.69 -15.73 13.39
C GLY A 378 13.17 -15.99 12.00
N ALA A 379 13.78 -16.93 11.29
CA ALA A 379 13.30 -17.45 10.03
C ALA A 379 13.76 -18.90 9.81
N LEU A 380 12.85 -19.79 9.54
CA LEU A 380 13.09 -21.19 9.21
C LEU A 380 13.63 -21.30 7.78
N GLN A 381 14.95 -21.07 7.63
CA GLN A 381 15.57 -20.78 6.33
C GLN A 381 15.76 -22.03 5.47
N ASN A 382 16.02 -23.18 6.12
CA ASN A 382 16.41 -24.41 5.46
C ASN A 382 15.42 -25.54 5.74
N ARG A 383 15.49 -26.59 4.97
CA ARG A 383 14.81 -27.84 5.31
C ARG A 383 15.47 -28.45 6.54
N GLY A 384 14.68 -28.90 7.49
CA GLY A 384 15.18 -29.45 8.74
C GLY A 384 15.59 -28.39 9.76
N ASP A 385 15.22 -27.14 9.57
CA ASP A 385 15.51 -26.03 10.46
C ASP A 385 14.65 -26.11 11.72
N GLU A 386 15.31 -26.06 12.86
CA GLU A 386 14.69 -26.07 14.19
C GLU A 386 15.40 -25.05 15.08
N ASP A 387 14.73 -23.96 15.40
CA ASP A 387 15.30 -22.90 16.23
C ASP A 387 15.02 -23.15 17.70
N ILE A 388 16.06 -23.29 18.51
CA ILE A 388 15.95 -23.59 19.94
C ILE A 388 16.37 -22.37 20.75
N PHE A 389 15.47 -21.93 21.64
CA PHE A 389 15.68 -20.80 22.55
C PHE A 389 15.60 -21.28 23.99
N GLU A 390 16.47 -20.78 24.86
CA GLU A 390 16.53 -21.10 26.27
C GLU A 390 16.29 -19.89 27.14
N PHE A 391 15.43 -20.03 28.16
CA PHE A 391 15.16 -18.98 29.15
C PHE A 391 14.82 -19.59 30.51
N SER A 392 14.92 -18.77 31.57
CA SER A 392 14.62 -19.19 32.95
C SER A 392 13.38 -18.51 33.49
N MET A 393 12.61 -19.23 34.30
CA MET A 393 11.45 -18.74 35.03
C MET A 393 11.56 -18.97 36.52
N LYS A 394 10.96 -18.10 37.32
CA LYS A 394 10.80 -18.25 38.73
C LYS A 394 9.50 -18.98 39.09
N ALA A 395 9.47 -19.60 40.27
CA ALA A 395 8.27 -20.23 40.81
C ALA A 395 7.05 -19.30 40.77
N GLY A 396 5.95 -19.83 40.26
CA GLY A 396 4.68 -19.08 40.15
C GLY A 396 4.55 -18.13 38.99
N GLN A 397 5.64 -17.83 38.24
CA GLN A 397 5.53 -17.02 37.04
C GLN A 397 4.68 -17.69 35.96
N VAL A 398 3.92 -16.89 35.26
CA VAL A 398 3.09 -17.29 34.13
C VAL A 398 3.52 -16.49 32.91
N PHE A 399 3.86 -17.21 31.84
CA PHE A 399 4.12 -16.60 30.53
C PHE A 399 3.21 -17.23 29.47
N TRP A 400 2.81 -16.39 28.52
CA TRP A 400 2.25 -16.83 27.26
C TRP A 400 3.38 -16.90 26.23
N ILE A 401 3.55 -18.05 25.62
CA ILE A 401 4.50 -18.35 24.56
C ILE A 401 3.71 -18.43 23.27
N GLU A 402 3.98 -17.55 22.34
CA GLU A 402 3.18 -17.38 21.13
C GLU A 402 4.10 -17.18 19.93
N VAL A 403 3.91 -17.96 18.87
CA VAL A 403 4.63 -17.79 17.62
C VAL A 403 3.71 -17.12 16.61
N PHE A 404 4.20 -16.10 15.95
CA PHE A 404 3.51 -15.38 14.89
C PHE A 404 4.24 -15.62 13.58
N SER A 405 3.58 -16.19 12.60
CA SER A 405 4.04 -16.31 11.23
C SER A 405 2.92 -15.94 10.26
N GLN A 406 1.83 -16.68 10.23
CA GLN A 406 0.67 -16.35 9.40
C GLN A 406 0.11 -14.96 9.73
N ARG A 407 -0.04 -14.64 11.00
CA ARG A 407 -0.58 -13.35 11.47
C ARG A 407 0.32 -12.15 11.18
N ILE A 408 1.60 -12.37 10.88
CA ILE A 408 2.51 -11.33 10.41
C ILE A 408 2.74 -11.36 8.89
N GLY A 409 1.93 -12.14 8.14
CA GLY A 409 1.99 -12.23 6.69
C GLY A 409 3.09 -13.14 6.14
N ALA A 410 3.74 -13.94 6.99
CA ALA A 410 4.74 -14.92 6.57
C ALA A 410 4.10 -16.28 6.28
N PRO A 411 4.68 -17.10 5.38
CA PRO A 411 4.06 -18.34 4.90
C PRO A 411 4.41 -19.59 5.72
N ALA A 412 5.20 -19.49 6.82
CA ALA A 412 5.52 -20.65 7.64
C ALA A 412 4.30 -21.14 8.42
N ASP A 413 4.27 -22.44 8.64
CA ASP A 413 3.31 -23.17 9.49
C ASP A 413 4.05 -23.62 10.76
N PRO A 414 4.20 -22.73 11.79
CA PRO A 414 5.08 -22.98 12.91
C PRO A 414 4.53 -24.03 13.86
N TYR A 415 5.40 -24.92 14.29
CA TYR A 415 5.17 -25.92 15.33
C TYR A 415 5.98 -25.57 16.57
N LEU A 416 5.32 -25.44 17.72
CA LEU A 416 5.90 -25.01 18.98
C LEU A 416 6.09 -26.18 19.93
N ILE A 417 7.30 -26.38 20.40
CA ILE A 417 7.61 -27.37 21.44
C ILE A 417 8.17 -26.63 22.65
N VAL A 418 7.69 -26.96 23.85
CA VAL A 418 8.21 -26.41 25.10
C VAL A 418 8.67 -27.54 26.01
N ASP A 419 9.93 -27.53 26.38
CA ASP A 419 10.56 -28.51 27.24
C ASP A 419 11.14 -27.84 28.49
N MET A 420 10.98 -28.47 29.66
CA MET A 420 11.66 -28.08 30.89
C MET A 420 12.99 -28.82 30.96
N VAL A 421 14.07 -28.11 31.12
CA VAL A 421 15.39 -28.69 31.31
C VAL A 421 15.46 -29.38 32.67
N GLN A 422 15.88 -30.62 32.69
CA GLN A 422 16.08 -31.40 33.91
C GLN A 422 17.58 -31.62 34.13
N VAL A 423 18.02 -31.38 35.34
CA VAL A 423 19.39 -31.67 35.76
C VAL A 423 19.41 -32.60 36.93
N ASP A 424 20.38 -33.54 36.99
CA ASP A 424 20.59 -34.39 38.13
C ASP A 424 21.29 -33.66 39.29
N LYS A 425 21.60 -34.35 40.35
CA LYS A 425 22.25 -33.82 41.56
C LYS A 425 23.66 -33.27 41.28
N ASP A 426 24.30 -33.78 40.25
CA ASP A 426 25.67 -33.40 39.84
C ASP A 426 25.64 -32.27 38.78
N GLY A 427 24.45 -31.72 38.47
CA GLY A 427 24.27 -30.65 37.51
C GLY A 427 24.30 -31.12 36.05
N LYS A 428 24.29 -32.42 35.79
CA LYS A 428 24.28 -32.99 34.45
C LYS A 428 22.86 -32.99 33.88
N GLU A 429 22.71 -32.49 32.65
CA GLU A 429 21.44 -32.46 31.95
C GLU A 429 20.91 -33.88 31.70
N GLN A 430 19.65 -34.11 32.02
CA GLN A 430 18.89 -35.31 31.82
C GLN A 430 17.90 -35.11 30.68
N ALA A 431 17.19 -36.19 30.29
CA ALA A 431 16.13 -36.09 29.30
C ALA A 431 15.12 -34.99 29.69
N PRO A 432 14.82 -34.05 28.83
CA PRO A 432 13.95 -32.90 29.15
C PRO A 432 12.51 -33.39 29.38
N LYS A 433 11.82 -32.69 30.29
CA LYS A 433 10.40 -32.94 30.50
C LYS A 433 9.56 -32.12 29.50
N ARG A 434 8.87 -32.80 28.58
CA ARG A 434 7.95 -32.15 27.65
C ARG A 434 6.80 -31.50 28.41
N MET A 435 6.65 -30.16 28.23
CA MET A 435 5.53 -29.40 28.76
C MET A 435 4.39 -29.36 27.77
N THR A 436 4.70 -29.14 26.50
CA THR A 436 3.74 -29.16 25.40
C THR A 436 4.40 -29.34 24.05
N ALA A 437 3.58 -29.76 23.08
CA ALA A 437 3.87 -29.65 21.65
C ALA A 437 2.56 -29.20 20.99
N VAL A 438 2.56 -28.01 20.42
CA VAL A 438 1.37 -27.32 19.91
C VAL A 438 1.59 -26.96 18.46
N ASP A 439 0.57 -27.22 17.66
CA ASP A 439 0.49 -26.88 16.24
C ASP A 439 -0.33 -25.59 16.06
N ASP A 440 -1.52 -25.70 15.61
CA ASP A 440 -2.42 -24.60 15.29
C ASP A 440 -3.15 -24.04 16.51
N ASN A 441 -3.55 -22.77 16.44
CA ASN A 441 -4.63 -22.26 17.27
C ASN A 441 -5.93 -22.28 16.45
N GLY A 442 -6.58 -23.43 16.42
CA GLY A 442 -7.82 -23.66 15.67
C GLY A 442 -9.05 -22.98 16.27
N THR A 443 -8.91 -22.14 17.30
CA THR A 443 -10.05 -21.47 17.94
C THR A 443 -10.66 -20.45 16.99
N ASN A 444 -11.78 -20.81 16.37
CA ASN A 444 -12.54 -19.91 15.55
C ASN A 444 -13.70 -19.30 16.34
N LEU A 445 -13.52 -18.07 16.81
CA LEU A 445 -14.49 -17.39 17.69
C LEU A 445 -15.77 -16.96 16.95
N PHE A 446 -15.67 -16.72 15.65
CA PHE A 446 -16.75 -16.13 14.85
C PHE A 446 -16.85 -16.74 13.45
N ALA A 447 -16.76 -18.05 13.36
CA ALA A 447 -16.75 -18.84 12.12
C ALA A 447 -17.83 -18.45 11.09
N ASN A 448 -18.99 -17.97 11.57
CA ASN A 448 -20.09 -17.52 10.72
C ASN A 448 -19.90 -16.08 10.17
N HIS A 449 -18.88 -15.36 10.58
CA HIS A 449 -18.63 -13.99 10.20
C HIS A 449 -17.26 -13.82 9.54
N PHE A 450 -16.21 -14.33 10.16
CA PHE A 450 -14.84 -14.32 9.66
C PHE A 450 -14.01 -15.38 10.39
N ASP A 451 -12.97 -15.86 9.74
CA ASP A 451 -12.11 -16.89 10.33
C ASP A 451 -11.04 -16.25 11.23
N THR A 452 -11.00 -16.69 12.49
CA THR A 452 -9.99 -16.29 13.48
C THR A 452 -9.03 -17.43 13.84
N ALA A 453 -9.24 -18.62 13.27
CA ALA A 453 -8.29 -19.71 13.40
C ALA A 453 -6.98 -19.39 12.70
N THR A 454 -5.88 -19.79 13.29
CA THR A 454 -4.54 -19.51 12.75
C THR A 454 -3.64 -20.71 12.93
N VAL A 455 -2.71 -20.90 12.01
CA VAL A 455 -1.62 -21.88 12.14
C VAL A 455 -0.53 -21.45 13.14
N ASP A 456 -0.66 -20.27 13.74
CA ASP A 456 0.29 -19.77 14.72
C ASP A 456 0.01 -20.37 16.12
N PRO A 457 0.90 -21.17 16.71
CA PRO A 457 0.69 -21.83 17.98
C PRO A 457 0.79 -20.89 19.17
N VAL A 458 0.05 -21.20 20.23
CA VAL A 458 0.07 -20.47 21.50
C VAL A 458 0.02 -21.44 22.68
N PHE A 459 0.81 -21.16 23.70
CA PHE A 459 0.84 -21.96 24.94
C PHE A 459 0.99 -21.08 26.16
N ARG A 460 0.18 -21.36 27.19
CA ARG A 460 0.30 -20.75 28.51
C ARG A 460 1.15 -21.61 29.42
N LEU A 461 2.35 -21.14 29.76
CA LEU A 461 3.28 -21.83 30.68
C LEU A 461 3.22 -21.20 32.07
N GLN A 462 2.96 -22.03 33.08
CA GLN A 462 3.11 -21.67 34.49
C GLN A 462 4.24 -22.50 35.10
N SER A 463 5.23 -21.83 35.68
CA SER A 463 6.35 -22.51 36.33
C SER A 463 5.99 -22.90 37.77
N ALA A 464 6.13 -24.17 38.10
CA ALA A 464 5.88 -24.65 39.45
C ALA A 464 7.03 -24.38 40.43
N GLY A 465 8.26 -24.20 39.92
CA GLY A 465 9.48 -23.90 40.64
C GLY A 465 10.41 -23.03 39.77
N ASP A 466 11.56 -22.63 40.33
CA ASP A 466 12.63 -22.05 39.51
C ASP A 466 13.12 -23.11 38.52
N ALA A 467 13.02 -22.81 37.23
CA ALA A 467 13.36 -23.76 36.18
C ALA A 467 13.82 -23.09 34.90
N THR A 468 14.59 -23.81 34.11
CA THR A 468 15.00 -23.43 32.76
C THR A 468 14.13 -24.17 31.75
N TYR A 469 13.69 -23.46 30.74
CA TYR A 469 12.86 -23.98 29.67
C TYR A 469 13.52 -23.78 28.32
N ARG A 470 13.29 -24.74 27.42
CA ARG A 470 13.65 -24.61 26.01
C ARG A 470 12.39 -24.54 25.17
N VAL A 471 12.37 -23.62 24.23
CA VAL A 471 11.35 -23.50 23.22
C VAL A 471 11.98 -23.83 21.88
N THR A 472 11.40 -24.83 21.20
CA THR A 472 11.76 -25.14 19.81
C THR A 472 10.67 -24.63 18.89
N VAL A 473 11.05 -23.86 17.90
CA VAL A 473 10.21 -23.41 16.80
C VAL A 473 10.69 -24.08 15.53
N ARG A 474 9.79 -24.73 14.81
CA ARG A 474 10.08 -25.33 13.49
C ARG A 474 8.85 -25.23 12.60
N ASP A 475 9.02 -25.39 11.31
CA ASP A 475 7.87 -25.56 10.41
C ASP A 475 7.22 -26.93 10.65
N ARG A 476 5.91 -27.05 10.59
CA ARG A 476 5.19 -28.33 10.69
C ARG A 476 5.69 -29.33 9.67
N ASN A 477 6.00 -28.85 8.48
CA ASN A 477 6.56 -29.63 7.38
C ASN A 477 8.08 -29.49 7.27
N PHE A 478 8.79 -29.31 8.39
CA PHE A 478 10.20 -28.95 8.45
C PHE A 478 11.13 -29.78 7.56
N GLN A 479 10.82 -31.06 7.30
CA GLN A 479 11.60 -31.91 6.41
C GLN A 479 11.52 -31.50 4.93
N SER A 480 10.49 -30.80 4.54
CA SER A 480 10.23 -30.36 3.15
C SER A 480 10.12 -28.86 2.99
N ALA A 481 9.74 -28.15 4.06
CA ALA A 481 9.63 -26.70 4.09
C ALA A 481 10.94 -26.05 4.55
N GLY A 482 11.15 -24.80 4.15
CA GLY A 482 12.26 -23.96 4.51
C GLY A 482 12.47 -22.89 3.44
N SER A 483 12.47 -21.64 3.85
CA SER A 483 12.66 -20.49 2.95
C SER A 483 12.98 -19.24 3.78
N SER A 484 13.72 -18.33 3.22
CA SER A 484 13.97 -17.03 3.85
C SER A 484 12.70 -16.19 4.07
N ARG A 485 11.57 -16.59 3.46
CA ARG A 485 10.23 -16.00 3.70
C ARG A 485 9.54 -16.59 4.94
N HIS A 486 10.02 -17.73 5.46
CA HIS A 486 9.45 -18.38 6.65
C HIS A 486 9.86 -17.63 7.92
N VAL A 487 9.65 -16.31 7.92
CA VAL A 487 9.92 -15.45 9.08
C VAL A 487 8.89 -15.71 10.16
N TYR A 488 9.34 -15.75 11.41
CA TYR A 488 8.46 -15.81 12.56
C TYR A 488 8.88 -14.81 13.63
N ARG A 489 7.95 -14.52 14.53
CA ARG A 489 8.18 -13.81 15.78
C ARG A 489 7.75 -14.72 16.93
N LEU A 490 8.68 -15.12 17.77
CA LEU A 490 8.40 -15.78 19.04
C LEU A 490 8.24 -14.70 20.11
N SER A 491 7.10 -14.65 20.78
CA SER A 491 6.82 -13.75 21.89
C SER A 491 6.65 -14.54 23.18
N ILE A 492 7.43 -14.21 24.21
CA ILE A 492 7.31 -14.78 25.54
C ILE A 492 6.99 -13.61 26.48
N ARG A 493 5.72 -13.54 26.89
CA ARG A 493 5.19 -12.39 27.61
C ARG A 493 4.41 -12.79 28.85
N PRO A 494 4.34 -11.92 29.88
CA PRO A 494 3.47 -12.15 31.02
C PRO A 494 2.01 -12.19 30.60
N GLU A 495 1.18 -12.81 31.46
CA GLU A 495 -0.27 -12.82 31.29
C GLU A 495 -0.80 -11.39 31.41
N GLU A 496 -1.44 -10.92 30.33
CA GLU A 496 -2.06 -9.60 30.26
C GLU A 496 -3.51 -9.76 29.81
N ARG A 497 -4.42 -9.62 30.78
CA ARG A 497 -5.85 -9.75 30.53
C ARG A 497 -6.35 -8.55 29.72
N ASP A 498 -6.76 -8.80 28.51
CA ASP A 498 -7.18 -7.79 27.54
C ASP A 498 -8.38 -8.26 26.72
N PHE A 499 -9.03 -7.33 26.02
CA PHE A 499 -10.11 -7.63 25.12
C PHE A 499 -10.12 -6.64 23.94
N ARG A 500 -10.74 -7.08 22.84
CA ARG A 500 -11.09 -6.24 21.70
C ARG A 500 -12.55 -6.45 21.35
N VAL A 501 -13.19 -5.43 20.80
CA VAL A 501 -14.57 -5.49 20.33
C VAL A 501 -14.62 -5.10 18.86
N VAL A 502 -15.31 -5.93 18.09
CA VAL A 502 -15.66 -5.64 16.69
C VAL A 502 -17.18 -5.54 16.61
N VAL A 503 -17.70 -4.52 15.94
CA VAL A 503 -19.14 -4.38 15.73
C VAL A 503 -19.45 -4.56 14.25
N LEU A 504 -20.34 -5.49 13.96
CA LEU A 504 -20.79 -5.81 12.61
C LEU A 504 -22.27 -5.45 12.44
N PRO A 505 -22.67 -4.86 11.30
CA PRO A 505 -24.07 -4.74 10.94
C PRO A 505 -24.73 -6.12 10.92
N PHE A 506 -25.95 -6.22 11.47
CA PHE A 506 -26.68 -7.49 11.43
C PHE A 506 -27.28 -7.68 10.04
N GLY A 507 -26.64 -8.49 9.22
CA GLY A 507 -27.16 -8.90 7.91
C GLY A 507 -28.08 -10.09 8.06
N GLN A 508 -29.23 -10.08 7.40
CA GLN A 508 -30.02 -11.30 7.22
C GLN A 508 -29.32 -12.21 6.23
N ASN A 509 -29.11 -13.45 6.63
CA ASN A 509 -28.59 -14.49 5.75
C ASN A 509 -29.71 -14.94 4.79
N THR A 510 -29.50 -14.76 3.51
CA THR A 510 -30.50 -15.00 2.46
C THR A 510 -30.23 -16.23 1.60
N GLY A 511 -29.50 -17.20 2.03
CA GLY A 511 -29.23 -18.40 1.25
C GLY A 511 -28.80 -19.60 2.09
N GLN A 512 -28.94 -20.81 1.54
CA GLN A 512 -28.57 -22.07 2.21
C GLN A 512 -27.08 -22.19 2.59
N ASN A 513 -26.19 -21.31 2.08
CA ASN A 513 -24.75 -21.29 2.34
C ASN A 513 -24.23 -19.91 2.80
N SER A 514 -25.06 -19.09 3.42
CA SER A 514 -24.71 -17.72 3.77
C SER A 514 -24.08 -17.58 5.13
N ASN A 515 -22.98 -18.27 5.37
CA ASN A 515 -22.14 -18.08 6.56
C ASN A 515 -21.17 -16.91 6.44
N THR A 516 -21.22 -16.16 5.36
CA THR A 516 -20.35 -15.00 5.13
C THR A 516 -20.96 -13.74 5.72
N ALA A 517 -20.19 -13.06 6.56
CA ALA A 517 -20.52 -11.73 7.00
C ALA A 517 -20.61 -10.80 5.77
N GLN A 518 -21.76 -10.20 5.58
CA GLN A 518 -21.89 -9.19 4.53
C GLN A 518 -21.62 -7.83 5.18
N ASN A 519 -20.56 -7.19 4.76
CA ASN A 519 -20.18 -5.91 5.28
C ASN A 519 -20.88 -4.79 4.56
N TYR A 520 -22.08 -4.57 4.98
CA TYR A 520 -22.80 -3.37 4.61
C TYR A 520 -22.49 -2.24 5.58
N GLY A 521 -22.50 -0.99 5.11
CA GLY A 521 -22.64 0.14 6.01
C GLY A 521 -23.97 0.03 6.78
N ILE A 522 -24.07 0.75 7.89
CA ILE A 522 -25.36 0.93 8.54
C ILE A 522 -26.20 1.85 7.66
N ALA A 523 -27.34 1.37 7.21
CA ALA A 523 -28.39 2.16 6.56
C ALA A 523 -29.53 2.32 7.56
N LEU A 524 -29.58 3.49 8.20
CA LEU A 524 -30.59 3.80 9.22
C LEU A 524 -31.56 4.85 8.67
N ARG A 525 -32.83 4.51 8.59
CA ARG A 525 -33.91 5.42 8.15
C ARG A 525 -34.46 6.22 9.31
N LYS A 526 -35.05 7.37 9.01
CA LYS A 526 -35.75 8.19 10.01
C LYS A 526 -36.83 7.37 10.69
N GLY A 527 -36.92 7.44 12.02
CA GLY A 527 -37.86 6.68 12.85
C GLY A 527 -37.53 5.20 13.01
N GLU A 528 -36.46 4.68 12.41
CA GLU A 528 -36.10 3.26 12.47
C GLU A 528 -34.99 2.94 13.46
N ASN A 529 -34.90 1.64 13.77
CA ASN A 529 -33.82 1.04 14.53
C ASN A 529 -32.95 0.17 13.62
N PHE A 530 -31.64 0.22 13.82
CA PHE A 530 -30.70 -0.66 13.14
C PHE A 530 -29.94 -1.52 14.14
N LEU A 531 -29.97 -2.82 13.93
CA LEU A 531 -29.31 -3.78 14.80
C LEU A 531 -27.90 -4.11 14.30
N CYS A 532 -26.92 -3.93 15.18
CA CYS A 532 -25.58 -4.45 15.03
C CYS A 532 -25.31 -5.56 16.02
N ARG A 533 -24.27 -6.36 15.79
CA ARG A 533 -23.74 -7.33 16.74
C ARG A 533 -22.35 -6.88 17.18
N ALA A 534 -22.19 -6.64 18.47
CA ALA A 534 -20.88 -6.44 19.09
C ALA A 534 -20.29 -7.81 19.45
N LEU A 535 -19.07 -8.08 18.98
CA LEU A 535 -18.32 -9.32 19.16
C LEU A 535 -17.09 -9.04 20.01
N ALA A 536 -16.81 -9.86 21.01
CA ALA A 536 -15.68 -9.71 21.92
C ALA A 536 -14.62 -10.79 21.70
N PHE A 537 -13.39 -10.33 21.46
CA PHE A 537 -12.17 -11.14 21.54
C PHE A 537 -11.59 -10.97 22.93
N ARG A 538 -11.54 -12.05 23.69
CA ARG A 538 -11.01 -12.07 25.03
C ARG A 538 -9.64 -12.71 25.02
N ARG A 539 -8.64 -12.05 25.62
CA ARG A 539 -7.26 -12.48 25.67
C ARG A 539 -6.85 -12.85 27.09
N ASP A 540 -5.96 -13.80 27.21
CA ASP A 540 -5.29 -14.19 28.46
C ASP A 540 -6.24 -14.42 29.64
N GLY A 541 -7.36 -15.09 29.37
CA GLY A 541 -8.36 -15.41 30.41
C GLY A 541 -9.19 -14.21 30.89
N PHE A 542 -9.17 -13.08 30.15
CA PHE A 542 -10.10 -11.97 30.43
C PHE A 542 -11.55 -12.46 30.32
N ASN A 543 -12.33 -12.30 31.39
CA ASN A 543 -13.70 -12.80 31.45
C ASN A 543 -14.70 -11.80 32.06
N ALA A 544 -14.32 -10.53 32.26
CA ALA A 544 -15.23 -9.51 32.78
C ALA A 544 -16.29 -9.11 31.75
N ALA A 545 -17.37 -8.49 32.22
CA ALA A 545 -18.37 -7.86 31.36
C ALA A 545 -17.77 -6.65 30.62
N ILE A 546 -18.16 -6.48 29.35
CA ILE A 546 -17.69 -5.41 28.47
C ILE A 546 -18.87 -4.50 28.08
N GLU A 547 -18.82 -3.26 28.45
CA GLU A 547 -19.78 -2.24 28.04
C GLU A 547 -19.37 -1.71 26.64
N VAL A 548 -20.32 -1.59 25.72
CA VAL A 548 -20.11 -1.10 24.36
C VAL A 548 -21.07 0.05 24.08
N THR A 549 -20.54 1.18 23.64
CA THR A 549 -21.29 2.38 23.25
C THR A 549 -20.73 3.00 21.99
N ALA A 550 -21.36 4.03 21.44
CA ALA A 550 -20.86 4.80 20.31
C ALA A 550 -20.76 6.30 20.66
N GLU A 551 -19.74 6.95 20.10
CA GLU A 551 -19.49 8.40 20.21
C GLU A 551 -19.45 9.02 18.79
N GLY A 552 -19.64 10.35 18.71
CA GLY A 552 -19.63 11.07 17.43
C GLY A 552 -20.88 10.81 16.58
N LEU A 553 -21.99 10.43 17.22
CA LEU A 553 -23.27 10.22 16.54
C LEU A 553 -23.82 11.54 15.97
N PRO A 554 -24.43 11.52 14.78
CA PRO A 554 -25.13 12.68 14.24
C PRO A 554 -26.31 13.07 15.11
N LYS A 555 -26.76 14.32 14.93
CA LYS A 555 -28.01 14.80 15.60
C LYS A 555 -29.16 13.85 15.22
N GLY A 556 -29.99 13.52 16.20
CA GLY A 556 -31.14 12.64 15.98
C GLY A 556 -30.81 11.15 15.90
N VAL A 557 -29.55 10.75 16.06
CA VAL A 557 -29.16 9.34 16.13
C VAL A 557 -28.68 9.00 17.54
N VAL A 558 -29.20 7.91 18.10
CA VAL A 558 -28.90 7.40 19.44
C VAL A 558 -28.36 5.98 19.35
N CYS A 559 -27.28 5.70 20.06
CA CYS A 559 -26.82 4.34 20.36
C CYS A 559 -27.26 3.99 21.79
N HIS A 560 -28.03 2.92 21.93
CA HIS A 560 -28.55 2.51 23.25
C HIS A 560 -27.52 1.85 24.14
N GLY A 561 -26.32 1.57 23.61
CA GLY A 561 -25.29 0.83 24.31
C GLY A 561 -25.70 -0.65 24.54
N THR A 562 -24.74 -1.45 24.95
CA THR A 562 -24.95 -2.85 25.30
C THR A 562 -23.84 -3.34 26.23
N THR A 563 -24.08 -4.48 26.88
CA THR A 563 -23.07 -5.16 27.70
C THR A 563 -22.89 -6.59 27.20
N ILE A 564 -21.66 -6.93 26.79
CA ILE A 564 -21.27 -8.31 26.52
C ILE A 564 -20.94 -8.93 27.89
N GLY A 565 -21.81 -9.82 28.36
CA GLY A 565 -21.72 -10.43 29.70
C GLY A 565 -20.46 -11.26 29.92
N VAL A 566 -20.26 -11.63 31.17
CA VAL A 566 -19.19 -12.59 31.59
C VAL A 566 -19.34 -13.90 30.81
N GLY A 567 -18.26 -14.35 30.16
CA GLY A 567 -18.25 -15.59 29.35
C GLY A 567 -18.99 -15.49 28.01
N GLN A 568 -19.66 -14.39 27.74
CA GLN A 568 -20.31 -14.18 26.43
C GLN A 568 -19.31 -13.65 25.41
N THR A 569 -19.50 -14.04 24.14
CA THR A 569 -18.69 -13.61 23.01
C THR A 569 -19.34 -12.51 22.18
N SER A 570 -20.65 -12.25 22.38
CA SER A 570 -21.36 -11.22 21.61
C SER A 570 -22.58 -10.67 22.36
N ALA A 571 -22.99 -9.45 21.94
CA ALA A 571 -24.26 -8.83 22.35
C ALA A 571 -24.85 -7.99 21.20
N PRO A 572 -26.17 -7.79 21.16
CA PRO A 572 -26.79 -6.85 20.21
C PRO A 572 -26.46 -5.40 20.58
N LEU A 573 -26.25 -4.55 19.57
CA LEU A 573 -26.06 -3.10 19.71
C LEU A 573 -27.04 -2.42 18.78
N VAL A 574 -27.90 -1.53 19.30
CA VAL A 574 -28.99 -0.90 18.57
C VAL A 574 -28.71 0.58 18.37
N PHE A 575 -28.88 1.05 17.15
CA PHE A 575 -28.90 2.45 16.78
C PHE A 575 -30.33 2.83 16.39
N THR A 576 -30.79 3.99 16.83
CA THR A 576 -32.13 4.53 16.53
C THR A 576 -31.97 5.90 15.90
N ALA A 577 -32.63 6.17 14.79
CA ALA A 577 -32.79 7.51 14.25
C ALA A 577 -34.17 8.08 14.61
N THR A 578 -34.21 9.34 15.00
CA THR A 578 -35.45 10.08 15.18
C THR A 578 -35.98 10.58 13.83
N GLU A 579 -37.24 10.96 13.77
CA GLU A 579 -37.91 11.48 12.57
C GLU A 579 -37.23 12.75 12.02
N ASP A 580 -36.61 13.55 12.88
CA ASP A 580 -35.90 14.79 12.54
C ASP A 580 -34.40 14.61 12.27
N ALA A 581 -33.90 13.36 12.23
CA ALA A 581 -32.53 13.09 11.90
C ALA A 581 -32.18 13.59 10.48
N PRO A 582 -31.05 14.32 10.29
CA PRO A 582 -30.66 14.78 8.96
C PRO A 582 -30.20 13.63 8.07
N GLU A 583 -30.44 13.77 6.77
CA GLU A 583 -29.85 12.86 5.75
C GLU A 583 -28.36 13.13 5.63
N MET A 584 -27.55 12.16 6.03
CA MET A 584 -26.09 12.29 5.99
C MET A 584 -25.42 10.93 6.12
N THR A 585 -24.18 10.88 5.69
CA THR A 585 -23.26 9.75 5.92
C THR A 585 -22.14 10.23 6.83
N THR A 586 -21.87 9.51 7.92
CA THR A 586 -20.80 9.82 8.85
C THR A 586 -20.17 8.56 9.43
N ALA A 587 -18.91 8.68 9.85
CA ALA A 587 -18.24 7.66 10.63
C ALA A 587 -18.52 7.89 12.11
N VAL A 588 -18.81 6.84 12.87
CA VAL A 588 -19.00 6.87 14.31
C VAL A 588 -17.88 6.10 15.01
N ARG A 589 -17.52 6.54 16.22
CA ARG A 589 -16.53 5.87 17.05
C ARG A 589 -17.23 4.93 18.03
N LEU A 590 -16.83 3.66 18.01
CA LEU A 590 -17.26 2.69 19.00
C LEU A 590 -16.30 2.73 20.20
N VAL A 591 -16.87 2.72 21.38
CA VAL A 591 -16.13 2.73 22.65
C VAL A 591 -16.55 1.51 23.45
N SER A 592 -15.56 0.72 23.88
CA SER A 592 -15.78 -0.44 24.73
C SER A 592 -14.98 -0.33 26.01
N LYS A 593 -15.61 -0.66 27.14
CA LYS A 593 -15.04 -0.56 28.48
C LYS A 593 -15.32 -1.81 29.29
N ALA A 594 -14.34 -2.22 30.09
CA ALA A 594 -14.53 -3.28 31.04
C ALA A 594 -13.81 -2.97 32.37
N ARG A 595 -14.34 -3.51 33.45
CA ARG A 595 -13.74 -3.38 34.77
C ARG A 595 -12.97 -4.65 35.11
N LEU A 596 -11.69 -4.48 35.45
CA LEU A 596 -10.84 -5.55 35.97
C LEU A 596 -10.70 -5.37 37.48
N ASP A 597 -11.20 -6.35 38.24
CA ASP A 597 -10.97 -6.41 39.68
C ASP A 597 -9.66 -7.17 39.93
N ASP A 598 -8.55 -6.45 39.93
CA ASP A 598 -7.23 -6.92 40.30
C ASP A 598 -6.91 -6.42 41.69
N PRO A 599 -6.80 -7.28 42.72
CA PRO A 599 -6.57 -6.83 44.10
C PRO A 599 -5.32 -5.98 44.27
N ALA A 600 -4.25 -6.24 43.52
CA ALA A 600 -3.01 -5.46 43.57
C ALA A 600 -3.22 -4.05 42.97
N LYS A 601 -4.01 -3.95 41.88
CA LYS A 601 -4.35 -2.67 41.25
C LYS A 601 -5.37 -1.89 42.09
N VAL A 602 -6.28 -2.57 42.77
CA VAL A 602 -7.20 -1.93 43.74
C VAL A 602 -6.41 -1.33 44.90
N ALA A 603 -5.45 -2.05 45.48
CA ALA A 603 -4.57 -1.55 46.52
C ALA A 603 -3.70 -0.37 46.02
N ALA A 604 -3.19 -0.42 44.78
CA ALA A 604 -2.46 0.68 44.16
C ALA A 604 -3.34 1.94 43.96
N VAL A 605 -4.60 1.74 43.61
CA VAL A 605 -5.61 2.83 43.50
C VAL A 605 -5.91 3.45 44.84
N ASP A 606 -6.04 2.67 45.90
CA ASP A 606 -6.25 3.16 47.24
C ASP A 606 -5.02 3.93 47.77
N ALA A 607 -3.82 3.47 47.46
CA ALA A 607 -2.58 4.17 47.75
C ALA A 607 -2.48 5.50 46.98
N ALA A 608 -2.84 5.49 45.69
CA ALA A 608 -2.91 6.67 44.84
C ALA A 608 -3.97 7.68 45.35
N ALA A 609 -5.15 7.21 45.77
CA ALA A 609 -6.19 8.04 46.35
C ALA A 609 -5.73 8.75 47.66
N LYS A 610 -4.95 8.07 48.51
CA LYS A 610 -4.32 8.66 49.69
C LYS A 610 -3.29 9.74 49.34
N ALA A 611 -2.46 9.47 48.29
CA ALA A 611 -1.47 10.45 47.78
C ALA A 611 -2.17 11.70 47.21
N VAL A 612 -3.33 11.55 46.61
CA VAL A 612 -4.18 12.63 46.07
C VAL A 612 -4.67 13.56 47.19
N VAL A 613 -5.16 13.01 48.28
CA VAL A 613 -5.59 13.81 49.45
C VAL A 613 -4.44 14.62 49.99
N ALA A 614 -3.22 14.09 50.07
CA ALA A 614 -2.02 14.79 50.47
C ALA A 614 -1.61 15.91 49.48
N ALA A 615 -1.76 15.66 48.17
CA ALA A 615 -1.47 16.65 47.15
C ALA A 615 -2.50 17.79 47.08
N LEU A 616 -3.78 17.54 47.42
CA LEU A 616 -4.82 18.57 47.51
C LEU A 616 -4.54 19.62 48.58
N ALA A 617 -3.81 19.26 49.65
CA ALA A 617 -3.35 20.19 50.67
C ALA A 617 -2.34 21.23 50.13
N THR A 618 -1.73 20.96 48.95
CA THR A 618 -0.76 21.89 48.31
C THR A 618 -1.39 22.79 47.23
N VAL A 619 -2.66 22.60 46.89
CA VAL A 619 -3.39 23.33 45.81
C VAL A 619 -3.37 24.86 45.95
N PRO A 620 -3.49 25.46 47.13
CA PRO A 620 -3.48 26.93 47.24
C PRO A 620 -2.17 27.57 46.78
N LYS A 621 -1.03 26.89 46.99
CA LYS A 621 0.31 27.38 46.59
C LYS A 621 0.53 27.30 45.07
N THR A 622 -0.02 26.31 44.41
CA THR A 622 0.13 26.12 42.93
C THR A 622 -0.82 27.00 42.12
N ALA A 623 -1.99 27.35 42.66
CA ALA A 623 -2.93 28.27 42.00
C ALA A 623 -2.37 29.72 41.89
N ALA A 624 -1.57 30.15 42.84
CA ALA A 624 -0.93 31.48 42.83
C ALA A 624 0.16 31.61 41.74
N ALA A 625 0.73 30.50 41.28
CA ALA A 625 1.80 30.49 40.26
C ALA A 625 1.28 30.47 38.80
N ILE A 626 0.01 30.15 38.57
CA ILE A 626 -0.55 29.98 37.22
C ILE A 626 -0.71 31.32 36.49
N LYS A 627 -1.25 32.33 37.16
CA LYS A 627 -1.52 33.65 36.54
C LYS A 627 -0.25 34.32 36.00
N PRO A 628 0.85 34.44 36.78
CA PRO A 628 2.10 35.00 36.28
C PRO A 628 2.71 34.17 35.13
N ALA A 629 2.55 32.83 35.15
CA ALA A 629 3.05 31.95 34.08
C ALA A 629 2.20 32.09 32.79
N ASP A 630 0.88 32.26 32.91
CA ASP A 630 -0.02 32.51 31.77
C ASP A 630 0.26 33.86 31.12
N ASP A 631 0.44 34.92 31.92
CA ASP A 631 0.78 36.26 31.44
C ASP A 631 2.16 36.26 30.72
N ALA A 632 3.12 35.55 31.26
CA ALA A 632 4.45 35.36 30.62
C ALA A 632 4.33 34.58 29.28
N ALA A 633 3.51 33.53 29.22
CA ALA A 633 3.28 32.77 28.02
C ALA A 633 2.58 33.58 26.94
N LYS A 634 1.56 34.38 27.29
CA LYS A 634 0.88 35.28 26.35
C LYS A 634 1.80 36.35 25.79
N LYS A 635 2.66 36.95 26.63
CA LYS A 635 3.68 37.93 26.20
C LYS A 635 4.68 37.29 25.23
N ALA A 636 5.17 36.09 25.55
CA ALA A 636 6.10 35.38 24.71
C ALA A 636 5.46 34.96 23.36
N GLN A 637 4.17 34.60 23.37
CA GLN A 637 3.40 34.30 22.15
C GLN A 637 3.27 35.51 21.26
N GLY A 638 3.00 36.69 21.81
CA GLY A 638 2.94 37.95 21.07
C GLY A 638 4.26 38.25 20.34
N LEU A 639 5.39 38.10 21.03
CA LEU A 639 6.73 38.31 20.47
C LEU A 639 7.03 37.28 19.36
N ARG A 640 6.70 36.03 19.59
CA ARG A 640 6.85 34.96 18.62
C ARG A 640 6.06 35.23 17.33
N THR A 641 4.78 35.59 17.48
CA THR A 641 3.89 35.89 16.35
C THR A 641 4.42 37.07 15.50
N THR A 642 4.97 38.09 16.16
CA THR A 642 5.58 39.24 15.47
C THR A 642 6.84 38.81 14.70
N ALA A 643 7.70 38.01 15.31
CA ALA A 643 8.91 37.50 14.66
C ALA A 643 8.60 36.54 13.52
N GLU A 644 7.57 35.72 13.65
CA GLU A 644 7.07 34.80 12.64
C GLU A 644 6.56 35.52 11.39
N LYS A 645 5.75 36.55 11.58
CA LYS A 645 5.25 37.41 10.50
C LYS A 645 6.41 38.04 9.72
N LYS A 646 7.41 38.56 10.46
CA LYS A 646 8.62 39.17 9.84
C LYS A 646 9.41 38.13 9.06
N TYR A 647 9.72 36.97 9.66
CA TYR A 647 10.44 35.89 8.99
C TYR A 647 9.72 35.38 7.74
N THR A 648 8.38 35.22 7.80
CA THR A 648 7.57 34.78 6.66
C THR A 648 7.64 35.79 5.52
N ALA A 649 7.56 37.08 5.84
CA ALA A 649 7.68 38.14 4.84
C ALA A 649 9.08 38.15 4.17
N ASP A 650 10.13 38.13 4.97
CA ASP A 650 11.52 38.12 4.50
C ASP A 650 11.85 36.85 3.67
N ASN A 651 11.32 35.69 4.09
CA ASN A 651 11.47 34.42 3.38
C ASN A 651 10.77 34.44 2.01
N LYS A 652 9.59 35.09 1.93
CA LYS A 652 8.91 35.29 0.64
C LYS A 652 9.76 36.14 -0.29
N VAL A 653 10.31 37.27 0.21
CA VAL A 653 11.18 38.15 -0.59
C VAL A 653 12.44 37.39 -1.06
N SER A 654 13.06 36.60 -0.22
CA SER A 654 14.23 35.79 -0.58
C SER A 654 13.90 34.71 -1.61
N THR A 655 12.74 34.05 -1.46
CA THR A 655 12.28 33.02 -2.42
C THR A 655 12.02 33.64 -3.79
N ASP A 656 11.40 34.83 -3.84
CA ASP A 656 11.13 35.52 -5.09
C ASP A 656 12.43 36.02 -5.75
N ALA A 657 13.39 36.44 -4.94
CA ALA A 657 14.72 36.81 -5.44
C ALA A 657 15.49 35.61 -5.99
N ALA A 658 15.39 34.45 -5.34
CA ALA A 658 15.98 33.19 -5.81
C ALA A 658 15.36 32.75 -7.15
N LYS A 659 14.04 32.83 -7.30
CA LYS A 659 13.36 32.52 -8.57
C LYS A 659 13.80 33.48 -9.67
N ALA A 660 13.93 34.79 -9.36
CA ALA A 660 14.40 35.79 -10.31
C ALA A 660 15.87 35.53 -10.74
N LYS A 661 16.71 35.06 -9.80
CA LYS A 661 18.08 34.62 -10.08
C LYS A 661 18.11 33.46 -11.06
N VAL A 662 17.34 32.38 -10.80
CA VAL A 662 17.27 31.21 -11.69
C VAL A 662 16.81 31.61 -13.11
N LYS A 663 15.81 32.50 -13.20
CA LYS A 663 15.37 33.04 -14.50
C LYS A 663 16.48 33.82 -15.20
N SER A 664 17.22 34.66 -14.48
CA SER A 664 18.33 35.44 -15.00
C SER A 664 19.49 34.55 -15.42
N ASP A 665 19.83 33.50 -14.65
CA ASP A 665 20.87 32.54 -14.99
C ASP A 665 20.55 31.82 -16.31
N LYS A 666 19.31 31.37 -16.46
CA LYS A 666 18.84 30.73 -17.70
C LYS A 666 18.93 31.68 -18.87
N THR A 667 18.44 32.90 -18.72
CA THR A 667 18.49 33.91 -19.81
C THR A 667 19.93 34.21 -20.20
N ALA A 668 20.86 34.35 -19.26
CA ALA A 668 22.27 34.61 -19.55
C ALA A 668 22.91 33.39 -20.27
N ALA A 669 22.60 32.18 -19.90
CA ALA A 669 23.08 30.99 -20.58
C ALA A 669 22.55 30.85 -22.00
N ASP A 670 21.24 31.08 -22.19
CA ASP A 670 20.59 30.98 -23.51
C ASP A 670 21.11 32.06 -24.47
N THR A 671 21.24 33.27 -23.99
CA THR A 671 21.78 34.40 -24.81
C THR A 671 23.26 34.20 -25.15
N LYS A 672 24.07 33.65 -24.23
CA LYS A 672 25.45 33.27 -24.51
C LYS A 672 25.53 32.20 -25.59
N LYS A 673 24.75 31.14 -25.47
CA LYS A 673 24.67 30.07 -26.49
C LYS A 673 24.27 30.60 -27.87
N ALA A 674 23.31 31.53 -27.89
CA ALA A 674 22.91 32.19 -29.14
C ALA A 674 24.04 33.07 -29.74
N ALA A 675 24.79 33.78 -28.91
CA ALA A 675 25.92 34.58 -29.35
C ALA A 675 27.08 33.71 -29.89
N ASP A 676 27.38 32.61 -29.21
CA ASP A 676 28.42 31.66 -29.64
C ASP A 676 28.01 31.02 -31.00
N ALA A 677 26.77 30.62 -31.14
CA ALA A 677 26.23 30.06 -32.39
C ALA A 677 26.28 31.06 -33.54
N ALA A 678 25.92 32.34 -33.28
CA ALA A 678 25.99 33.40 -34.27
C ALA A 678 27.44 33.72 -34.69
N GLN A 679 28.39 33.62 -33.75
CA GLN A 679 29.81 33.80 -34.06
C GLN A 679 30.37 32.67 -34.96
N VAL A 680 29.94 31.42 -34.72
CA VAL A 680 30.30 30.28 -35.58
C VAL A 680 29.72 30.48 -36.99
N ALA A 681 28.46 30.93 -37.07
CA ALA A 681 27.81 31.24 -38.35
C ALA A 681 28.51 32.37 -39.11
N ASP A 682 28.94 33.44 -38.44
CA ASP A 682 29.70 34.56 -39.03
C ASP A 682 31.02 34.04 -39.59
N THR A 683 31.76 33.24 -38.83
CA THR A 683 33.04 32.64 -39.30
C THR A 683 32.84 31.76 -40.52
N ALA A 684 31.81 30.93 -40.53
CA ALA A 684 31.51 30.07 -41.67
C ALA A 684 31.08 30.88 -42.92
N ALA A 685 30.29 31.95 -42.73
CA ALA A 685 29.87 32.81 -43.81
C ALA A 685 31.04 33.59 -44.43
N LYS A 686 31.96 34.06 -43.61
CA LYS A 686 33.20 34.76 -44.07
C LYS A 686 34.09 33.78 -44.86
N LYS A 687 34.25 32.55 -44.41
CA LYS A 687 35.01 31.54 -45.14
C LYS A 687 34.34 31.26 -46.49
N LYS A 688 33.05 31.03 -46.50
CA LYS A 688 32.30 30.83 -47.76
C LYS A 688 32.44 32.02 -48.74
N ALA A 689 32.39 33.23 -48.22
CA ALA A 689 32.57 34.43 -49.04
C ALA A 689 33.99 34.52 -49.64
N ALA A 690 35.01 34.13 -48.89
CA ALA A 690 36.41 34.07 -49.36
C ALA A 690 36.59 32.98 -50.45
N ASP A 691 36.02 31.80 -50.20
CA ASP A 691 36.09 30.67 -51.14
C ASP A 691 35.35 30.97 -52.47
N THR A 692 34.19 31.58 -52.40
CA THR A 692 33.44 32.00 -53.58
C THR A 692 34.11 33.15 -54.34
N ALA A 693 34.76 34.11 -53.62
CA ALA A 693 35.54 35.13 -54.25
C ALA A 693 36.77 34.57 -55.01
N LYS A 694 37.43 33.58 -54.44
CA LYS A 694 38.53 32.89 -55.10
C LYS A 694 38.07 32.13 -56.34
N ALA A 695 36.98 31.42 -56.28
CA ALA A 695 36.37 30.73 -57.42
C ALA A 695 35.96 31.71 -58.52
N ALA A 696 35.44 32.90 -58.20
CA ALA A 696 35.10 33.93 -59.16
C ALA A 696 36.34 34.50 -59.84
N ALA A 697 37.46 34.68 -59.11
CA ALA A 697 38.72 35.10 -59.66
C ALA A 697 39.31 34.06 -60.65
N ASP A 698 39.23 32.77 -60.31
CA ASP A 698 39.71 31.65 -61.11
C ASP A 698 38.88 31.48 -62.41
N THR A 699 37.54 31.61 -62.31
CA THR A 699 36.66 31.54 -63.48
C THR A 699 36.85 32.73 -64.37
N LYS A 700 37.13 33.92 -63.79
CA LYS A 700 37.49 35.12 -64.62
C LYS A 700 38.79 34.93 -65.39
N LYS A 701 39.84 34.37 -64.73
CA LYS A 701 41.09 34.06 -65.46
C LYS A 701 40.84 33.09 -66.61
N ALA A 702 40.02 32.03 -66.39
CA ALA A 702 39.68 31.13 -67.48
C ALA A 702 38.92 31.80 -68.64
N ALA A 703 38.04 32.75 -68.34
CA ALA A 703 37.33 33.53 -69.33
C ALA A 703 38.28 34.46 -70.15
N ASP A 704 39.23 35.05 -69.43
CA ASP A 704 40.26 35.92 -70.08
C ASP A 704 41.20 35.11 -70.96
N GLU A 705 41.59 33.91 -70.55
CA GLU A 705 42.38 32.94 -71.37
C GLU A 705 41.61 32.44 -72.58
N ALA A 706 40.32 32.14 -72.41
CA ALA A 706 39.45 31.78 -73.54
C ALA A 706 39.31 32.92 -74.51
N GLY A 707 39.30 34.20 -74.01
CA GLY A 707 39.34 35.41 -74.81
C GLY A 707 40.60 35.49 -75.63
N LYS A 708 41.78 35.27 -75.02
CA LYS A 708 43.09 35.23 -75.77
C LYS A 708 43.12 34.18 -76.85
N LYS A 709 42.60 32.95 -76.56
CA LYS A 709 42.53 31.89 -77.57
C LYS A 709 41.60 32.27 -78.75
N LEU A 710 40.49 32.94 -78.48
CA LEU A 710 39.58 33.42 -79.52
C LEU A 710 40.27 34.47 -80.36
N THR A 711 40.94 35.42 -79.77
CA THR A 711 41.72 36.46 -80.48
C THR A 711 42.82 35.76 -81.36
N ALA A 712 43.54 34.81 -80.83
CA ALA A 712 44.53 34.07 -81.58
C ALA A 712 43.91 33.25 -82.75
N ALA A 713 42.76 32.64 -82.55
CA ALA A 713 42.05 31.91 -83.61
C ALA A 713 41.54 32.88 -84.71
N GLN A 714 41.05 34.03 -84.33
CA GLN A 714 40.64 35.09 -85.27
C GLN A 714 41.83 35.68 -86.06
N ALA A 715 42.98 35.86 -85.43
CA ALA A 715 44.23 36.26 -86.11
C ALA A 715 44.73 35.19 -87.07
N ALA A 716 44.65 33.90 -86.72
CA ALA A 716 44.97 32.78 -87.58
C ALA A 716 44.00 32.77 -88.81
N ALA A 717 42.73 32.96 -88.60
CA ALA A 717 41.73 33.06 -89.67
C ALA A 717 41.99 34.14 -90.70
N LYS A 718 42.48 35.32 -90.28
CA LYS A 718 42.86 36.47 -91.18
C LYS A 718 44.13 36.17 -92.00
N LYS A 719 44.92 35.18 -91.60
CA LYS A 719 46.20 34.82 -92.28
C LYS A 719 46.08 33.58 -93.23
N ALA A 720 44.94 32.92 -93.22
CA ALA A 720 44.75 31.75 -94.08
C ALA A 720 44.71 32.09 -95.59
N ALA A 721 45.57 31.42 -96.30
CA ALA A 721 45.85 31.69 -97.73
C ALA A 721 44.94 30.96 -98.74
N ASP A 722 44.48 29.72 -98.45
CA ASP A 722 43.62 28.88 -99.27
C ASP A 722 42.25 28.55 -98.62
N ASP A 723 41.32 28.01 -99.46
CA ASP A 723 39.91 27.89 -98.99
C ASP A 723 39.76 26.75 -98.01
N ALA A 724 40.64 25.74 -98.06
CA ALA A 724 40.62 24.66 -97.06
C ALA A 724 41.15 25.17 -95.69
N ALA A 725 42.20 26.01 -95.71
CA ALA A 725 42.74 26.65 -94.51
C ALA A 725 41.76 27.65 -93.93
N LYS A 726 41.02 28.39 -94.77
CA LYS A 726 39.96 29.32 -94.32
C LYS A 726 38.84 28.61 -93.70
N LYS A 727 38.38 27.47 -94.14
CA LYS A 727 37.33 26.64 -93.56
C LYS A 727 37.77 26.07 -92.22
N LYS A 728 38.97 25.57 -92.12
CA LYS A 728 39.53 25.07 -90.87
C LYS A 728 39.73 26.15 -89.81
N ALA A 729 40.15 27.28 -90.26
CA ALA A 729 40.28 28.49 -89.36
C ALA A 729 38.94 29.04 -88.88
N ALA A 730 37.91 29.04 -89.78
CA ALA A 730 36.54 29.44 -89.40
C ALA A 730 35.93 28.51 -88.37
N ASP A 731 36.14 27.21 -88.52
CA ASP A 731 35.67 26.20 -87.55
C ASP A 731 36.42 26.36 -86.19
N ALA A 732 37.71 26.66 -86.24
CA ALA A 732 38.48 26.94 -85.02
C ALA A 732 37.98 28.26 -84.29
N VAL A 733 37.65 29.33 -85.07
CA VAL A 733 37.04 30.53 -84.53
C VAL A 733 35.65 30.27 -83.90
N LYS A 734 34.83 29.43 -84.59
CA LYS A 734 33.51 29.03 -84.03
C LYS A 734 33.65 28.23 -82.79
N ALA A 735 34.55 27.26 -82.69
CA ALA A 735 34.85 26.53 -81.53
C ALA A 735 35.38 27.43 -80.38
N ALA A 736 36.32 28.28 -80.64
CA ALA A 736 36.85 29.23 -79.65
C ALA A 736 35.79 30.21 -79.12
N THR A 737 34.89 30.68 -80.07
CA THR A 737 33.75 31.53 -79.65
C THR A 737 32.79 30.80 -78.67
N ALA A 738 32.48 29.56 -78.98
CA ALA A 738 31.63 28.78 -78.04
C ALA A 738 32.30 28.49 -76.67
N VAL A 739 33.59 28.23 -76.65
CA VAL A 739 34.35 28.09 -75.38
C VAL A 739 34.39 29.38 -74.60
N LYS A 740 34.62 30.54 -75.32
CA LYS A 740 34.61 31.91 -74.69
C LYS A 740 33.23 32.18 -74.06
N ALA A 741 32.16 31.98 -74.80
CA ALA A 741 30.80 32.23 -74.30
C ALA A 741 30.45 31.39 -73.05
N LYS A 742 30.90 30.14 -73.06
CA LYS A 742 30.71 29.23 -71.86
C LYS A 742 31.55 29.70 -70.68
N ALA A 743 32.78 30.19 -70.93
CA ALA A 743 33.65 30.66 -69.85
C ALA A 743 33.17 32.05 -69.33
N ASP A 744 32.68 32.96 -70.18
CA ASP A 744 32.08 34.25 -69.75
C ASP A 744 30.84 34.05 -68.86
N LYS A 745 29.98 33.05 -69.24
CA LYS A 745 28.80 32.71 -68.43
C LYS A 745 29.22 32.17 -67.07
N ALA A 746 30.17 31.27 -67.05
CA ALA A 746 30.69 30.70 -65.81
C ALA A 746 31.31 31.79 -64.93
N ALA A 747 32.03 32.73 -65.46
CA ALA A 747 32.60 33.90 -64.72
C ALA A 747 31.51 34.82 -64.15
N ALA A 748 30.45 35.06 -64.94
CA ALA A 748 29.32 35.90 -64.52
C ALA A 748 28.53 35.20 -63.33
N ASP A 749 28.27 33.91 -63.50
CA ASP A 749 27.58 33.14 -62.47
C ASP A 749 28.40 33.04 -61.14
N ALA A 750 29.72 32.81 -61.26
CA ALA A 750 30.63 32.86 -60.12
C ALA A 750 30.75 34.23 -59.45
N ALA A 751 30.78 35.30 -60.23
CA ALA A 751 30.81 36.66 -59.70
C ALA A 751 29.52 37.00 -58.94
N LYS A 752 28.36 36.54 -59.42
CA LYS A 752 27.09 36.67 -58.74
C LYS A 752 27.10 35.89 -57.41
N ALA A 753 27.55 34.62 -57.43
CA ALA A 753 27.65 33.81 -56.23
C ALA A 753 28.58 34.41 -55.17
N ALA A 754 29.67 35.09 -55.62
CA ALA A 754 30.59 35.78 -54.67
C ALA A 754 29.95 37.02 -54.07
N ALA A 755 29.18 37.81 -54.86
CA ALA A 755 28.44 38.95 -54.34
C ALA A 755 27.37 38.57 -53.34
N ASP A 756 26.59 37.46 -53.61
CA ASP A 756 25.58 36.92 -52.71
C ASP A 756 26.20 36.40 -51.41
N ALA A 757 27.33 35.70 -51.50
CA ALA A 757 28.06 35.20 -50.32
C ALA A 757 28.63 36.37 -49.46
N LYS A 758 29.11 37.48 -50.10
CA LYS A 758 29.59 38.70 -49.40
C LYS A 758 28.44 39.33 -48.62
N THR A 759 27.26 39.42 -49.22
CA THR A 759 26.04 39.96 -48.58
C THR A 759 25.61 39.10 -47.41
N ALA A 760 25.63 37.78 -47.58
CA ALA A 760 25.32 36.82 -46.49
C ALA A 760 26.31 36.95 -45.32
N ALA A 761 27.62 37.11 -45.62
CA ALA A 761 28.64 37.32 -44.60
C ALA A 761 28.47 38.62 -43.82
N ALA A 762 28.09 39.71 -44.49
CA ALA A 762 27.78 40.97 -43.82
C ALA A 762 26.54 40.88 -42.89
N LYS A 763 25.52 40.15 -43.33
CA LYS A 763 24.33 39.87 -42.49
C LYS A 763 24.68 39.01 -41.27
N ALA A 764 25.49 37.98 -41.45
CA ALA A 764 25.92 37.11 -40.34
C ALA A 764 26.77 37.90 -39.32
N ALA A 765 27.69 38.76 -39.78
CA ALA A 765 28.50 39.63 -38.94
C ALA A 765 27.65 40.57 -38.07
N LYS A 766 26.61 41.17 -38.66
CA LYS A 766 25.66 42.02 -37.93
C LYS A 766 24.90 41.20 -36.86
N THR A 767 24.39 40.03 -37.20
CA THR A 767 23.69 39.17 -36.27
C THR A 767 24.58 38.74 -35.09
N ALA A 768 25.86 38.42 -35.37
CA ALA A 768 26.82 38.05 -34.32
C ALA A 768 27.12 39.24 -33.39
N ALA A 769 27.23 40.47 -33.92
CA ALA A 769 27.40 41.66 -33.09
C ALA A 769 26.18 41.97 -32.19
N ASP A 770 24.97 41.82 -32.73
CA ASP A 770 23.73 42.10 -32.01
C ASP A 770 23.49 41.05 -30.91
N THR A 771 23.72 39.76 -31.20
CA THR A 771 23.60 38.71 -30.19
C THR A 771 24.66 38.84 -29.10
N LYS A 772 25.88 39.21 -29.40
CA LYS A 772 26.94 39.50 -28.44
C LYS A 772 26.56 40.65 -27.49
N LYS A 773 25.95 41.70 -28.01
CA LYS A 773 25.44 42.83 -27.21
C LYS A 773 24.33 42.36 -26.23
N THR A 774 23.41 41.56 -26.73
CA THR A 774 22.33 40.99 -25.94
C THR A 774 22.87 40.10 -24.83
N ALA A 775 23.83 39.22 -25.12
CA ALA A 775 24.46 38.34 -24.14
C ALA A 775 25.19 39.13 -23.03
N ALA A 776 25.89 40.22 -23.41
CA ALA A 776 26.53 41.09 -22.44
C ALA A 776 25.53 41.81 -21.50
N ALA A 777 24.38 42.23 -22.02
CA ALA A 777 23.30 42.81 -21.21
C ALA A 777 22.72 41.79 -20.24
N ALA A 778 22.47 40.56 -20.70
CA ALA A 778 21.97 39.47 -19.87
C ALA A 778 22.96 39.05 -18.77
N ALA A 779 24.26 39.08 -19.07
CA ALA A 779 25.31 38.81 -18.08
C ALA A 779 25.33 39.88 -16.96
N LYS A 780 25.14 41.16 -17.30
CA LYS A 780 25.02 42.23 -16.29
C LYS A 780 23.76 42.09 -15.44
N ALA A 781 22.63 41.69 -16.04
CA ALA A 781 21.38 41.43 -15.31
C ALA A 781 21.53 40.24 -14.35
N LYS A 782 22.28 39.19 -14.75
CA LYS A 782 22.60 38.05 -13.88
C LYS A 782 23.36 38.48 -12.64
N VAL A 783 24.43 39.26 -12.78
CA VAL A 783 25.23 39.76 -11.64
C VAL A 783 24.37 40.58 -10.67
N ALA A 784 23.44 41.40 -11.17
CA ALA A 784 22.53 42.15 -10.31
C ALA A 784 21.53 41.25 -9.58
N ALA A 785 21.02 40.21 -10.25
CA ALA A 785 20.12 39.21 -9.63
C ALA A 785 20.83 38.35 -8.58
N ASP A 786 22.07 37.94 -8.83
CA ASP A 786 22.92 37.20 -7.90
C ASP A 786 23.14 38.01 -6.60
N LYS A 787 23.51 39.30 -6.75
CA LYS A 787 23.68 40.18 -5.59
C LYS A 787 22.37 40.32 -4.79
N LYS A 788 21.26 40.57 -5.46
CA LYS A 788 19.96 40.72 -4.80
C LYS A 788 19.55 39.45 -4.05
N ALA A 789 19.75 38.26 -4.64
CA ALA A 789 19.45 37.00 -4.00
C ALA A 789 20.33 36.77 -2.75
N ALA A 790 21.62 37.10 -2.82
CA ALA A 790 22.52 36.99 -1.68
C ALA A 790 22.15 37.96 -0.55
N ASP A 791 21.79 39.18 -0.85
CA ASP A 791 21.42 40.18 0.15
C ASP A 791 20.09 39.84 0.83
N THR A 792 19.09 39.37 0.08
CA THR A 792 17.82 38.91 0.68
C THR A 792 17.97 37.65 1.53
N ALA A 793 18.85 36.72 1.12
CA ALA A 793 19.16 35.52 1.90
C ALA A 793 19.78 35.85 3.27
N LYS A 794 20.68 36.88 3.33
CA LYS A 794 21.24 37.35 4.62
C LYS A 794 20.16 37.91 5.55
N VAL A 795 19.23 38.72 4.99
CA VAL A 795 18.13 39.30 5.77
C VAL A 795 17.22 38.18 6.30
N THR A 796 16.89 37.19 5.46
CA THR A 796 16.06 36.05 5.87
C THR A 796 16.75 35.20 6.95
N ALA A 797 18.04 34.98 6.85
CA ALA A 797 18.81 34.26 7.89
C ALA A 797 18.78 34.98 9.24
N ALA A 798 18.91 36.31 9.24
CA ALA A 798 18.81 37.13 10.44
C ALA A 798 17.41 37.10 11.07
N SER A 799 16.37 37.22 10.26
CA SER A 799 14.98 37.14 10.75
C SER A 799 14.59 35.73 11.22
N LYS A 800 15.16 34.69 10.59
CA LYS A 800 15.02 33.29 11.08
C LYS A 800 15.64 33.12 12.45
N THR A 801 16.85 33.59 12.65
CA THR A 801 17.53 33.52 13.96
C THR A 801 16.72 34.26 15.04
N ALA A 802 16.15 35.41 14.73
CA ALA A 802 15.28 36.12 15.64
C ALA A 802 14.00 35.36 15.96
N PHE A 803 13.37 34.74 14.97
CA PHE A 803 12.21 33.87 15.16
C PHE A 803 12.55 32.65 16.02
N ASP A 804 13.61 31.92 15.73
CA ASP A 804 14.05 30.74 16.47
C ASP A 804 14.29 31.08 17.96
N LYS A 805 14.89 32.26 18.25
CA LYS A 805 15.08 32.76 19.62
C LYS A 805 13.76 33.05 20.34
N THR A 806 12.80 33.67 19.65
CA THR A 806 11.49 33.96 20.25
C THR A 806 10.63 32.72 20.40
N ASP A 807 10.73 31.75 19.48
CA ASP A 807 10.07 30.44 19.56
C ASP A 807 10.60 29.61 20.74
N ALA A 808 11.93 29.60 20.95
CA ALA A 808 12.50 28.95 22.13
C ALA A 808 12.04 29.58 23.43
N ALA A 809 11.97 30.93 23.50
CA ALA A 809 11.46 31.64 24.66
C ALA A 809 9.96 31.35 24.91
N PHE A 810 9.15 31.26 23.85
CA PHE A 810 7.75 30.88 23.94
C PHE A 810 7.56 29.47 24.47
N LYS A 811 8.30 28.48 23.90
CA LYS A 811 8.29 27.07 24.36
C LYS A 811 8.68 26.96 25.83
N ALA A 812 9.68 27.72 26.28
CA ALA A 812 10.10 27.73 27.67
C ALA A 812 9.02 28.34 28.60
N ALA A 813 8.35 29.41 28.15
CA ALA A 813 7.25 30.03 28.90
C ALA A 813 6.03 29.11 28.96
N GLN A 814 5.70 28.43 27.87
CA GLN A 814 4.62 27.45 27.77
C GLN A 814 4.88 26.23 28.64
N ALA A 815 6.13 25.73 28.68
CA ALA A 815 6.53 24.64 29.57
C ALA A 815 6.37 25.00 31.05
N LYS A 816 6.72 26.24 31.43
CA LYS A 816 6.49 26.75 32.79
C LYS A 816 4.99 26.84 33.11
N LEU A 817 4.15 27.32 32.18
CA LEU A 817 2.70 27.35 32.31
C LEU A 817 2.12 25.94 32.44
N MET A 818 2.52 25.02 31.58
CA MET A 818 2.11 23.60 31.65
C MET A 818 2.54 22.93 32.94
N ALA A 819 3.75 23.23 33.45
CA ALA A 819 4.20 22.72 34.75
C ALA A 819 3.33 23.25 35.88
N ALA A 820 3.00 24.53 35.87
CA ALA A 820 2.08 25.16 36.86
C ALA A 820 0.66 24.61 36.75
N GLN A 821 0.14 24.40 35.53
CA GLN A 821 -1.18 23.81 35.28
C GLN A 821 -1.22 22.31 35.60
N LYS A 822 -0.16 21.56 35.30
CA LYS A 822 -0.03 20.14 35.62
C LYS A 822 -0.06 19.88 37.13
N GLY A 823 0.53 20.77 37.89
CA GLY A 823 0.36 20.79 39.37
C GLY A 823 -1.10 20.93 39.79
N ARG A 824 -1.87 21.81 39.11
CA ARG A 824 -3.30 22.03 39.39
C ARG A 824 -4.18 20.90 38.87
N GLY A 825 -3.92 20.38 37.68
CA GLY A 825 -4.67 19.28 37.06
C GLY A 825 -4.56 17.98 37.85
N ARG A 826 -3.36 17.60 38.27
CA ARG A 826 -3.16 16.46 39.18
C ARG A 826 -3.98 16.63 40.47
N CYS A 827 -3.97 17.81 41.08
CA CYS A 827 -4.71 18.06 42.30
C CYS A 827 -6.24 18.05 42.12
N GLN A 828 -6.76 18.50 40.96
CA GLN A 828 -8.21 18.45 40.66
C GLN A 828 -8.69 17.04 40.25
N GLU A 829 -7.94 16.32 39.44
CA GLU A 829 -8.29 14.94 39.09
C GLU A 829 -8.19 14.01 40.31
N GLU A 830 -7.16 14.19 41.11
CA GLU A 830 -6.97 13.41 42.33
C GLU A 830 -8.03 13.71 43.42
N GLY A 831 -8.51 14.96 43.52
CA GLY A 831 -9.55 15.35 44.48
C GLY A 831 -10.97 14.85 44.18
N CYS A 832 -11.25 14.53 42.91
CA CYS A 832 -12.54 13.96 42.50
C CYS A 832 -12.60 12.42 42.63
N ARG A 833 -11.52 11.76 43.02
CA ARG A 833 -11.38 10.30 43.00
C ARG A 833 -11.40 9.64 44.41
N ASP A 834 -11.85 10.33 45.44
CA ASP A 834 -11.99 9.71 46.77
C ASP A 834 -13.26 8.81 46.86
N PRO A 835 -13.11 7.47 46.84
CA PRO A 835 -14.25 6.54 46.88
C PRO A 835 -15.01 6.57 48.22
N GLY A 836 -14.40 7.06 49.31
CA GLY A 836 -15.04 7.17 50.63
C GLY A 836 -16.09 8.24 50.73
N ARG A 837 -16.00 9.30 49.91
CA ARG A 837 -17.00 10.39 49.88
C ARG A 837 -18.25 10.08 49.05
N PHE A 838 -18.16 9.16 48.09
CA PHE A 838 -19.29 8.78 47.22
C PHE A 838 -20.33 7.91 47.92
N ARG A 839 -19.95 7.11 48.92
CA ARG A 839 -20.89 6.24 49.65
C ARG A 839 -21.74 6.98 50.70
N ARG A 840 -21.48 8.27 51.00
CA ARG A 840 -22.23 9.04 52.02
C ARG A 840 -23.13 10.12 51.46
N ARG A 841 -23.32 10.24 50.15
CA ARG A 841 -24.22 11.27 49.60
C ARG A 841 -24.98 10.72 48.39
N GLU A 842 -25.98 9.92 48.63
CA GLU A 842 -27.08 9.70 47.68
C GLU A 842 -28.10 10.84 47.66
N GLU A 843 -27.95 11.84 48.51
CA GLU A 843 -28.82 13.03 48.50
C GLU A 843 -27.97 14.29 48.55
N GLY A 844 -27.91 15.04 47.45
CA GLY A 844 -27.43 16.43 47.43
C GLY A 844 -26.33 16.72 46.41
N SER A 845 -26.65 17.63 45.52
CA SER A 845 -25.80 18.16 44.44
C SER A 845 -24.43 18.65 44.94
N CYS A 846 -23.37 18.22 44.31
CA CYS A 846 -21.99 18.63 44.55
C CYS A 846 -21.80 20.13 44.20
N ARG A 847 -21.69 21.01 45.21
CA ARG A 847 -21.49 22.46 45.04
C ARG A 847 -20.16 22.87 44.41
N CYS A 848 -19.24 21.94 44.14
CA CYS A 848 -17.96 22.25 43.51
C CYS A 848 -18.01 22.35 41.97
N CYS A 849 -19.08 21.88 41.33
CA CYS A 849 -19.22 21.95 39.85
C CYS A 849 -19.97 23.20 39.36
N GLN A 850 -20.42 24.07 40.25
CA GLN A 850 -21.23 25.25 39.85
C GLN A 850 -20.43 26.55 39.65
N ALA A 851 -19.10 26.54 39.82
CA ALA A 851 -18.30 27.75 39.73
C ALA A 851 -17.62 28.00 38.38
N THR A 852 -17.77 27.13 37.40
CA THR A 852 -17.30 27.38 36.02
C THR A 852 -18.36 26.97 35.04
N GLY A 853 -19.01 27.96 34.44
CA GLY A 853 -20.12 27.80 33.50
C GLY A 853 -19.66 27.19 32.16
N SER A 854 -19.49 25.91 32.15
CA SER A 854 -19.51 25.13 30.92
C SER A 854 -20.09 23.75 31.25
N ARG A 855 -21.31 23.53 30.78
CA ARG A 855 -21.99 22.25 30.83
C ARG A 855 -21.21 21.28 29.89
N GLY A 856 -20.29 20.53 30.47
CA GLY A 856 -19.71 19.37 29.87
C GLY A 856 -19.84 18.22 30.86
N THR A 857 -20.81 17.36 30.67
CA THR A 857 -20.93 16.10 31.39
C THR A 857 -19.76 15.21 31.02
N ARG A 858 -18.60 15.45 31.66
CA ARG A 858 -17.53 14.46 31.62
C ARG A 858 -17.76 13.49 32.78
N ARG A 859 -18.29 12.33 32.44
CA ARG A 859 -18.14 11.17 33.31
C ARG A 859 -16.66 10.81 33.28
N HIS A 860 -16.00 11.00 34.41
CA HIS A 860 -14.64 10.50 34.59
C HIS A 860 -14.68 8.98 34.77
N ASP A 861 -14.31 8.29 33.70
CA ASP A 861 -13.98 6.88 33.81
C ASP A 861 -12.51 6.74 34.17
N ARG A 862 -12.27 5.95 35.20
CA ARG A 862 -10.95 5.49 35.56
C ARG A 862 -10.46 4.52 34.52
N ASP A 863 -9.56 4.93 33.68
CA ASP A 863 -8.65 4.03 33.02
C ASP A 863 -7.62 3.53 34.02
N GLN A 864 -7.85 2.33 34.49
CA GLN A 864 -6.73 1.55 34.98
C GLN A 864 -6.02 1.04 33.74
N ARG A 865 -4.83 1.55 33.54
CA ARG A 865 -3.95 1.26 32.44
C ARG A 865 -3.64 -0.26 32.37
N GLY A 866 -4.43 -0.98 31.59
CA GLY A 866 -3.87 -1.84 30.59
C GLY A 866 -3.60 -0.94 29.37
N PRO A 867 -2.85 -1.35 28.37
CA PRO A 867 -2.58 -0.49 27.24
C PRO A 867 -3.90 0.06 26.71
N GLU A 868 -4.03 1.40 26.67
CA GLU A 868 -5.18 2.08 26.14
C GLU A 868 -5.29 1.75 24.65
N GLN A 869 -6.00 0.67 24.38
CA GLN A 869 -6.35 0.31 23.03
C GLN A 869 -7.77 0.82 22.77
N PHE A 870 -7.85 2.07 22.46
CA PHE A 870 -9.02 2.60 21.81
C PHE A 870 -8.98 2.13 20.35
N GLY A 871 -9.65 1.00 20.06
CA GLY A 871 -9.93 0.64 18.70
C GLY A 871 -10.74 1.74 18.03
N ARG A 872 -10.12 2.58 17.23
CA ARG A 872 -10.85 3.35 16.23
C ARG A 872 -11.38 2.35 15.20
N PHE A 873 -12.55 1.84 15.45
CA PHE A 873 -13.29 1.13 14.43
C PHE A 873 -14.37 2.06 13.90
N THR A 874 -14.18 2.57 12.71
CA THR A 874 -15.30 2.98 11.87
C THR A 874 -16.15 1.74 11.64
N VAL A 875 -17.46 1.86 11.85
CA VAL A 875 -18.40 0.80 11.48
C VAL A 875 -18.16 0.52 9.99
N GLY A 876 -17.48 -0.59 9.70
CA GLY A 876 -17.27 -1.00 8.33
C GLY A 876 -15.87 -1.09 7.78
N SER A 877 -14.78 -0.87 8.54
CA SER A 877 -13.43 -0.94 7.98
C SER A 877 -12.79 -2.33 7.95
N TYR A 878 -13.49 -3.38 8.38
CA TYR A 878 -12.98 -4.75 8.31
C TYR A 878 -13.97 -5.66 7.62
N ALA A 879 -13.91 -5.64 6.32
CA ALA A 879 -14.43 -6.69 5.50
C ALA A 879 -13.57 -6.90 4.28
N GLY A 880 -12.50 -7.56 4.50
CA GLY A 880 -11.88 -8.27 3.40
C GLY A 880 -12.95 -9.17 2.76
N ARG A 881 -13.13 -9.07 1.47
CA ARG A 881 -13.79 -10.16 0.75
C ARG A 881 -13.01 -11.40 1.05
N PHE A 882 -13.66 -12.32 1.78
CA PHE A 882 -13.19 -13.69 1.84
C PHE A 882 -13.29 -14.24 0.42
N GLY A 883 -12.16 -14.41 -0.24
CA GLY A 883 -12.08 -15.27 -1.39
C GLY A 883 -12.45 -16.67 -0.91
N HIS A 884 -13.57 -17.17 -1.36
CA HIS A 884 -13.91 -18.57 -1.22
C HIS A 884 -12.82 -19.39 -1.92
N GLU A 885 -11.85 -19.90 -1.19
CA GLU A 885 -11.25 -21.17 -1.56
C GLU A 885 -12.23 -22.25 -1.14
N GLY A 886 -12.99 -22.72 -2.12
CA GLY A 886 -13.77 -23.92 -1.94
C GLY A 886 -12.84 -25.05 -1.56
N LYS A 887 -12.91 -25.49 -0.31
CA LYS A 887 -12.53 -26.87 0.01
C LYS A 887 -13.43 -27.75 -0.82
N GLY A 888 -12.88 -28.37 -1.85
CA GLY A 888 -13.52 -29.44 -2.58
C GLY A 888 -13.85 -30.58 -1.61
N SER A 889 -15.06 -30.59 -1.13
CA SER A 889 -15.63 -31.80 -0.57
C SER A 889 -15.89 -32.76 -1.72
N LEU A 890 -15.24 -33.90 -1.67
CA LEU A 890 -15.52 -35.05 -2.51
C LEU A 890 -17.03 -35.38 -2.48
N PRO A 891 -17.69 -35.55 -3.65
CA PRO A 891 -19.08 -36.01 -3.64
C PRO A 891 -19.10 -37.50 -3.33
N GLY A 892 -19.87 -37.84 -2.30
CA GLY A 892 -20.34 -39.19 -2.05
C GLY A 892 -21.23 -39.63 -3.22
N SER A 893 -20.99 -40.88 -3.59
CA SER A 893 -21.74 -41.66 -4.58
C SER A 893 -23.25 -41.62 -4.38
N ASP A 894 -24.02 -41.31 -5.41
CA ASP A 894 -25.11 -42.20 -5.77
C ASP A 894 -25.53 -42.13 -7.24
N SER A 895 -25.83 -43.30 -7.74
CA SER A 895 -26.16 -43.75 -9.08
C SER A 895 -27.46 -43.17 -9.66
N ARG A 896 -27.50 -42.91 -10.97
CA ARG A 896 -28.39 -43.55 -11.95
C ARG A 896 -28.50 -42.83 -13.30
N GLN A 897 -28.00 -43.56 -14.32
CA GLN A 897 -28.62 -43.91 -15.62
C GLN A 897 -29.04 -42.88 -16.65
N ARG A 898 -28.50 -43.18 -17.86
CA ARG A 898 -28.93 -43.03 -19.28
C ARG A 898 -28.26 -41.91 -20.03
N GLY A 899 -27.44 -42.15 -20.93
CA GLY A 899 -27.14 -42.82 -22.20
C GLY A 899 -27.78 -42.15 -23.44
N PRO A 900 -27.33 -42.39 -24.69
CA PRO A 900 -26.06 -42.05 -25.31
C PRO A 900 -26.23 -41.18 -26.57
N GLY A 901 -25.19 -40.53 -27.01
CA GLY A 901 -25.11 -39.84 -28.31
C GLY A 901 -23.71 -39.77 -28.86
N ARG A 902 -23.53 -40.62 -29.87
CA ARG A 902 -22.35 -40.76 -30.72
C ARG A 902 -21.98 -39.45 -31.43
N CYS A 903 -20.71 -39.21 -31.62
CA CYS A 903 -20.04 -39.14 -32.95
C CYS A 903 -18.53 -39.14 -32.81
N GLN A 904 -17.89 -40.12 -33.38
CA GLN A 904 -16.48 -40.22 -33.76
C GLN A 904 -16.31 -39.66 -35.19
N PRO A 905 -15.11 -39.78 -35.81
CA PRO A 905 -13.78 -39.26 -35.55
C PRO A 905 -13.14 -38.61 -36.79
N ALA A 906 -11.99 -38.07 -36.70
CA ALA A 906 -11.01 -38.11 -37.78
C ALA A 906 -9.57 -38.02 -37.27
N ALA A 907 -8.78 -39.00 -37.67
CA ALA A 907 -7.39 -39.20 -37.41
C ALA A 907 -6.50 -38.40 -38.36
N THR A 908 -5.28 -38.16 -37.95
CA THR A 908 -3.98 -38.48 -38.59
C THR A 908 -2.93 -37.66 -37.84
N ASP A 909 -1.90 -38.14 -37.36
CA ASP A 909 -0.80 -39.07 -37.60
C ASP A 909 0.53 -38.36 -37.29
N SER A 910 1.39 -39.11 -36.62
CA SER A 910 2.86 -39.12 -36.62
C SER A 910 3.62 -38.10 -35.76
N GLY A 911 4.40 -38.68 -34.85
CA GLY A 911 5.66 -38.10 -34.38
C GLY A 911 6.06 -38.39 -32.93
N THR A 912 6.35 -39.65 -32.67
CA THR A 912 7.39 -40.24 -31.79
C THR A 912 8.07 -39.33 -30.75
N GLY A 913 8.05 -39.77 -29.48
CA GLY A 913 9.27 -39.80 -28.72
C GLY A 913 9.20 -39.45 -27.24
N GLN A 914 9.09 -40.47 -26.37
CA GLN A 914 9.65 -40.52 -25.02
C GLN A 914 9.28 -39.43 -24.02
N VAL A 915 8.09 -39.52 -23.36
CA VAL A 915 7.91 -39.13 -21.96
C VAL A 915 6.83 -40.07 -21.39
N GLY A 916 7.19 -41.24 -20.97
CA GLY A 916 6.22 -42.24 -20.49
C GLY A 916 6.75 -43.18 -19.40
N GLN A 917 7.86 -42.87 -18.73
CA GLN A 917 8.41 -43.77 -17.71
C GLN A 917 8.61 -43.14 -16.31
N ALA A 918 8.36 -41.85 -16.11
CA ALA A 918 8.54 -41.22 -14.81
C ALA A 918 7.29 -41.24 -13.91
N GLU A 919 6.11 -41.39 -14.48
CA GLU A 919 4.86 -41.38 -13.68
C GLU A 919 4.42 -42.75 -13.16
N ARG A 920 4.93 -43.88 -13.70
CA ARG A 920 4.61 -45.20 -13.17
C ARG A 920 5.40 -45.63 -11.92
N ILE A 921 6.50 -44.96 -11.62
CA ILE A 921 7.33 -45.28 -10.45
C ILE A 921 6.82 -44.55 -9.19
N GLN A 922 6.07 -43.50 -9.29
CA GLN A 922 5.52 -42.79 -8.15
C GLN A 922 4.20 -43.35 -7.63
N GLN A 923 3.42 -44.05 -8.45
CA GLN A 923 2.19 -44.72 -7.98
C GLN A 923 2.42 -46.07 -7.31
N GLN A 924 3.56 -46.71 -7.58
CA GLN A 924 3.92 -48.00 -6.95
C GLN A 924 4.63 -47.85 -5.61
N ARG A 925 5.15 -46.65 -5.27
CA ARG A 925 5.74 -46.40 -3.92
C ARG A 925 4.73 -45.96 -2.88
N HIS A 926 3.52 -45.55 -3.23
CA HIS A 926 2.45 -45.20 -2.28
C HIS A 926 1.59 -46.41 -1.85
N SER A 927 1.62 -47.52 -2.56
CA SER A 927 0.90 -48.72 -2.18
C SER A 927 1.67 -49.61 -1.21
N ASP A 928 2.99 -49.53 -1.12
CA ASP A 928 3.79 -50.36 -0.22
C ASP A 928 4.02 -49.76 1.17
N VAL A 929 3.81 -48.43 1.35
CA VAL A 929 3.92 -47.80 2.69
C VAL A 929 2.62 -47.92 3.50
N GLY A 930 1.48 -48.20 2.85
CA GLY A 930 0.19 -48.42 3.53
C GLY A 930 0.00 -49.82 4.12
N ARG A 931 0.77 -50.83 3.67
CA ARG A 931 0.64 -52.23 4.18
C ARG A 931 1.52 -52.51 5.39
N THR A 932 2.58 -51.82 5.62
CA THR A 932 3.48 -52.02 6.79
C THR A 932 3.00 -51.31 8.05
N ALA A 933 2.05 -50.41 7.99
CA ALA A 933 1.48 -49.73 9.15
C ALA A 933 0.29 -50.49 9.78
N GLN A 934 -0.44 -51.30 9.00
CA GLN A 934 -1.56 -52.10 9.53
C GLN A 934 -1.13 -53.45 10.13
N GLU A 935 0.01 -54.01 9.74
CA GLU A 935 0.51 -55.26 10.38
C GLU A 935 1.26 -55.01 11.71
N ARG A 936 1.63 -53.80 12.06
CA ARG A 936 2.22 -53.49 13.39
C ARG A 936 1.19 -53.14 14.46
N ALA A 937 -0.04 -52.77 14.10
CA ALA A 937 -1.09 -52.46 15.05
C ALA A 937 -1.87 -53.70 15.53
N GLY A 938 -1.67 -54.88 14.88
CA GLY A 938 -2.36 -56.15 15.23
C GLY A 938 -1.63 -57.09 16.15
N ARG A 939 -0.44 -56.74 16.67
CA ARG A 939 0.37 -57.63 17.54
C ARG A 939 0.63 -57.12 18.96
N GLN A 940 -0.10 -56.11 19.41
CA GLN A 940 0.03 -55.64 20.81
C GLN A 940 -1.25 -55.74 21.66
N GLN A 941 -2.14 -56.69 21.34
CA GLN A 941 -3.33 -56.95 22.15
C GLN A 941 -3.52 -58.44 22.49
N THR A 942 -2.46 -59.21 22.66
CA THR A 942 -2.51 -60.47 23.40
C THR A 942 -1.21 -60.60 24.18
N ASP A 943 -1.16 -60.02 25.38
CA ASP A 943 -0.51 -60.52 26.60
C ASP A 943 -0.64 -59.46 27.70
N GLN A 944 -1.53 -59.76 28.61
CA GLN A 944 -1.95 -59.36 29.96
C GLN A 944 -3.36 -58.83 30.04
#